data_dbf3cd4b784cca39d4dfb67768797792
#
_entry.id   dbf3cd4b784cca39d4dfb67768797792
#
_cell.length_a   1.000
_cell.length_b   1.000
_cell.length_c   1.000
_cell.angle_alpha   90.00
_cell.angle_beta   90.00
_cell.angle_gamma   90.00
#
_symmetry.space_group_name_H-M   'P 1'
#
loop_
_entity.id
_entity.type
_entity.pdbx_description
1 polymer ?
#
loop_
_entity_poly.entity_id
_entity_poly.type
_entity_poly.pdbx_seq_one_letter_code
_entity_poly.pdbx_strand_id
1 'polypeptide(L)'
;MKLRSLATGAVLSALATVSFSLPNSVLTRDEIKILGPADQGSIAHFSVYLPVTHQDALESLIRQQTDPASPNYHHWLTPIEFKQQFGPAPATVEKVRAVLETAGFKIVGEHTQSLSVEGPVWAVERTFSTHLQRVQINNGREKLSTGAGHLTMPDTLAAAGAVIPDFATQRMAHVHSARAARKIPDAVPLFRLSSSESFFYPNDLNEAYQLPSFRGEVEEAGHSLQTAGVGAHIGIVISSVIEPSDLTATFNSTLNVGTGENLIQAYTANSNLPVPTVKIRTVDGGSGAFDPSSADAAEASLDTQMSLGTSPGAEETLYNIPDLSDSSIIDAYTAVNEDNAVDIVSSSFGGCELYYTKAYNGGVDYTSFLTALHAIFEQGNAQGITFVASSGDNGGVPCLSAAFVNNPSNGTNFGEGVESPASDPNVTAVGGTNLTTSATPGVNDAAYKTENANYDPTLPAQYQISSSTIVSVGNNTWGSGGGYSRVFAKPDYQFLVDTGNATLRAVPDVAMQMGGCPGNADLTAQNCVDLPRSASIVWVGGQPELLIGTSSSAPEFAGVLALAVELTGGRLGNTNWLIYLQSHLQTLAGDLKAPASLEFFHRYITGNNNRYKVVPGQAYSLVVGNGTLDVKAFLGLSFADPSVAAAGAPDTASNP
;
A
#
# COMPACT_ATOMS: atom_id res chain seq x y z
N MET A 1 -67.55 24.50 -43.00
CA MET A 1 -66.17 24.99 -43.05
C MET A 1 -65.75 25.41 -41.63
N LYS A 2 -65.11 24.55 -40.85
CA LYS A 2 -64.52 24.90 -39.53
C LYS A 2 -63.23 24.13 -39.43
N LEU A 3 -62.12 24.82 -39.47
CA LEU A 3 -60.77 24.26 -39.16
C LEU A 3 -60.69 23.92 -37.69
N ARG A 4 -60.24 22.74 -37.39
CA ARG A 4 -59.78 22.37 -36.06
C ARG A 4 -58.23 22.37 -36.05
N SER A 5 -57.67 23.21 -35.20
CA SER A 5 -56.25 23.24 -34.92
C SER A 5 -55.89 22.03 -34.05
N LEU A 6 -54.90 21.27 -34.49
CA LEU A 6 -54.20 20.25 -33.69
C LEU A 6 -53.08 20.97 -32.89
N ALA A 7 -53.20 20.91 -31.57
CA ALA A 7 -52.10 21.26 -30.66
C ALA A 7 -51.20 20.02 -30.49
N THR A 8 -49.97 20.14 -31.00
CA THR A 8 -48.89 19.21 -30.75
C THR A 8 -48.29 19.51 -29.38
N GLY A 9 -48.61 18.68 -28.39
CA GLY A 9 -47.94 18.71 -27.08
C GLY A 9 -46.55 18.08 -27.20
N ALA A 10 -45.54 18.90 -27.01
CA ALA A 10 -44.17 18.42 -26.83
C ALA A 10 -44.04 17.83 -25.43
N VAL A 11 -43.85 16.53 -25.32
CA VAL A 11 -43.44 15.85 -24.10
C VAL A 11 -41.93 16.09 -23.95
N LEU A 12 -41.56 17.04 -23.09
CA LEU A 12 -40.19 17.12 -22.59
C LEU A 12 -39.96 15.89 -21.68
N SER A 13 -39.27 14.87 -22.17
CA SER A 13 -38.67 13.87 -21.34
C SER A 13 -37.50 14.52 -20.59
N ALA A 14 -37.69 14.79 -19.30
CA ALA A 14 -36.59 15.10 -18.39
C ALA A 14 -35.71 13.84 -18.30
N LEU A 15 -34.62 13.81 -19.05
CA LEU A 15 -33.51 12.94 -18.79
C LEU A 15 -32.92 13.39 -17.45
N ALA A 16 -33.28 12.68 -16.37
CA ALA A 16 -32.54 12.74 -15.13
C ALA A 16 -31.12 12.24 -15.45
N THR A 17 -30.19 13.15 -15.56
CA THR A 17 -28.76 12.82 -15.52
C THR A 17 -28.47 12.24 -14.14
N VAL A 18 -28.45 10.92 -14.05
CA VAL A 18 -27.90 10.23 -12.91
C VAL A 18 -26.41 10.53 -12.96
N SER A 19 -25.98 11.44 -12.10
CA SER A 19 -24.55 11.68 -11.88
C SER A 19 -24.03 10.42 -11.19
N PHE A 20 -23.42 9.54 -11.95
CA PHE A 20 -22.60 8.49 -11.39
C PHE A 20 -21.39 9.19 -10.77
N SER A 21 -21.27 9.14 -9.46
CA SER A 21 -19.99 9.38 -8.83
C SER A 21 -19.08 8.22 -9.25
N LEU A 22 -18.13 8.53 -10.09
CA LEU A 22 -17.19 7.57 -10.62
C LEU A 22 -16.24 7.16 -9.49
N PRO A 23 -15.89 5.88 -9.39
CA PRO A 23 -14.87 5.45 -8.44
C PRO A 23 -13.56 6.19 -8.73
N ASN A 24 -12.88 6.64 -7.68
CA ASN A 24 -11.65 7.43 -7.77
C ASN A 24 -10.41 6.63 -8.19
N SER A 25 -10.54 5.43 -8.67
CA SER A 25 -9.45 4.66 -9.29
C SER A 25 -9.12 5.18 -10.69
N VAL A 26 -8.95 6.45 -10.78
CA VAL A 26 -8.63 7.09 -12.05
C VAL A 26 -7.15 7.37 -12.02
N LEU A 27 -6.47 6.97 -13.08
CA LEU A 27 -5.16 7.53 -13.40
C LEU A 27 -5.39 9.04 -13.64
N THR A 28 -5.40 9.80 -12.56
CA THR A 28 -5.55 11.24 -12.65
C THR A 28 -4.21 11.84 -13.04
N ARG A 29 -4.20 12.56 -14.14
CA ARG A 29 -3.17 13.58 -14.28
C ARG A 29 -3.59 14.72 -13.35
N ASP A 30 -2.72 15.00 -12.37
CA ASP A 30 -2.97 16.11 -11.47
C ASP A 30 -3.28 17.38 -12.25
N GLU A 31 -4.31 18.09 -11.82
CA GLU A 31 -4.59 19.40 -12.34
C GLU A 31 -3.51 20.36 -11.84
N ILE A 32 -2.50 20.58 -12.66
CA ILE A 32 -1.45 21.54 -12.37
C ILE A 32 -1.90 22.92 -12.89
N LYS A 33 -2.29 23.78 -11.97
CA LYS A 33 -2.59 25.17 -12.26
C LYS A 33 -1.32 25.99 -12.11
N ILE A 34 -0.81 26.51 -13.22
CA ILE A 34 0.32 27.44 -13.20
C ILE A 34 -0.16 28.79 -12.68
N LEU A 35 0.43 29.23 -11.57
CA LEU A 35 0.11 30.51 -10.93
C LEU A 35 1.02 31.65 -11.43
N GLY A 36 2.14 31.31 -12.06
CA GLY A 36 3.08 32.25 -12.62
C GLY A 36 4.54 31.96 -12.19
N PRO A 37 5.49 32.80 -12.60
CA PRO A 37 6.88 32.66 -12.19
C PRO A 37 7.03 32.70 -10.66
N ALA A 38 8.01 31.98 -10.13
CA ALA A 38 8.35 32.04 -8.73
C ALA A 38 8.96 33.43 -8.39
N ASP A 39 8.65 33.95 -7.20
CA ASP A 39 9.31 35.16 -6.70
C ASP A 39 10.77 34.85 -6.39
N GLN A 40 11.68 35.59 -7.01
CA GLN A 40 13.11 35.37 -6.90
C GLN A 40 13.65 35.50 -5.48
N GLY A 41 13.01 36.29 -4.63
CA GLY A 41 13.36 36.48 -3.22
C GLY A 41 12.71 35.49 -2.26
N SER A 42 11.71 34.72 -2.70
CA SER A 42 11.08 33.72 -1.84
C SER A 42 12.04 32.58 -1.54
N ILE A 43 11.84 31.94 -0.38
CA ILE A 43 12.67 30.82 0.06
C ILE A 43 12.10 29.53 -0.49
N ALA A 44 12.94 28.77 -1.18
CA ALA A 44 12.72 27.41 -1.54
C ALA A 44 13.30 26.48 -0.47
N HIS A 45 12.58 25.41 -0.15
CA HIS A 45 13.02 24.30 0.69
C HIS A 45 13.10 23.05 -0.17
N PHE A 46 14.17 22.29 -0.01
CA PHE A 46 14.35 21.03 -0.75
C PHE A 46 15.33 20.11 -0.01
N SER A 47 15.29 18.84 -0.33
CA SER A 47 16.17 17.82 0.22
C SER A 47 17.18 17.33 -0.81
N VAL A 48 18.42 17.13 -0.39
CA VAL A 48 19.50 16.57 -1.21
C VAL A 48 19.84 15.19 -0.65
N TYR A 49 19.40 14.15 -1.32
CA TYR A 49 19.69 12.77 -0.95
C TYR A 49 21.03 12.33 -1.51
N LEU A 50 21.76 11.54 -0.72
CA LEU A 50 23.08 11.02 -1.07
C LEU A 50 23.07 9.48 -0.95
N PRO A 51 23.75 8.76 -1.86
CA PRO A 51 23.75 7.31 -1.85
C PRO A 51 24.48 6.76 -0.61
N VAL A 52 24.02 5.60 -0.18
CA VAL A 52 24.69 4.78 0.84
C VAL A 52 26.05 4.30 0.36
N THR A 53 26.90 3.91 1.30
CA THR A 53 28.19 3.27 1.02
C THR A 53 28.13 1.79 1.33
N HIS A 54 29.08 1.01 0.80
CA HIS A 54 29.19 -0.42 1.09
C HIS A 54 27.93 -1.24 0.77
N GLN A 55 27.28 -0.95 -0.39
CA GLN A 55 26.02 -1.53 -0.83
C GLN A 55 25.97 -3.06 -0.67
N ASP A 56 26.97 -3.80 -1.20
CA ASP A 56 27.00 -5.28 -1.12
C ASP A 56 27.01 -5.79 0.33
N ALA A 57 27.66 -5.05 1.23
CA ALA A 57 27.71 -5.40 2.64
C ALA A 57 26.36 -5.12 3.34
N LEU A 58 25.65 -4.06 2.94
CA LEU A 58 24.32 -3.73 3.45
C LEU A 58 23.30 -4.80 3.04
N GLU A 59 23.24 -5.14 1.76
CA GLU A 59 22.36 -6.21 1.27
C GLU A 59 22.66 -7.55 1.95
N SER A 60 23.96 -7.87 2.15
CA SER A 60 24.37 -9.07 2.88
C SER A 60 23.93 -9.03 4.33
N LEU A 61 24.01 -7.87 5.01
CA LEU A 61 23.55 -7.72 6.40
C LEU A 61 22.04 -7.92 6.51
N ILE A 62 21.25 -7.26 5.66
CA ILE A 62 19.78 -7.39 5.64
C ILE A 62 19.38 -8.88 5.50
N ARG A 63 20.02 -9.60 4.58
CA ARG A 63 19.79 -11.04 4.42
C ARG A 63 20.17 -11.83 5.68
N GLN A 64 21.32 -11.52 6.32
CA GLN A 64 21.76 -12.20 7.53
C GLN A 64 20.84 -11.93 8.72
N GLN A 65 20.24 -10.75 8.79
CA GLN A 65 19.30 -10.39 9.86
C GLN A 65 17.99 -11.16 9.79
N THR A 66 17.65 -11.72 8.65
CA THR A 66 16.45 -12.57 8.45
C THR A 66 16.75 -14.07 8.44
N ASP A 67 18.02 -14.48 8.50
CA ASP A 67 18.44 -15.89 8.52
C ASP A 67 18.61 -16.39 9.96
N PRO A 68 17.76 -17.31 10.46
CA PRO A 68 17.88 -17.85 11.82
C PRO A 68 19.21 -18.56 12.12
N ALA A 69 19.96 -18.99 11.10
CA ALA A 69 21.28 -19.59 11.26
C ALA A 69 22.41 -18.57 11.38
N SER A 70 22.13 -17.29 11.11
CA SER A 70 23.12 -16.22 11.14
C SER A 70 23.38 -15.69 12.55
N PRO A 71 24.61 -15.33 12.90
CA PRO A 71 24.90 -14.62 14.15
C PRO A 71 24.27 -13.20 14.18
N ASN A 72 23.89 -12.67 13.02
CA ASN A 72 23.23 -11.36 12.90
C ASN A 72 21.69 -11.46 12.93
N TYR A 73 21.13 -12.66 13.15
CA TYR A 73 19.68 -12.85 13.18
C TYR A 73 19.02 -11.92 14.21
N HIS A 74 18.08 -11.08 13.74
CA HIS A 74 17.36 -10.06 14.52
C HIS A 74 18.27 -9.04 15.26
N HIS A 75 19.52 -8.87 14.80
CA HIS A 75 20.39 -7.82 15.30
C HIS A 75 20.22 -6.55 14.43
N TRP A 76 19.24 -5.75 14.81
CA TRP A 76 18.86 -4.55 14.07
C TRP A 76 19.75 -3.37 14.40
N LEU A 77 20.03 -2.53 13.39
CA LEU A 77 20.80 -1.32 13.57
C LEU A 77 19.91 -0.18 14.11
N THR A 78 20.50 0.70 14.90
CA THR A 78 19.93 2.02 15.15
C THR A 78 20.23 2.95 13.96
N PRO A 79 19.48 4.08 13.79
CA PRO A 79 19.80 5.07 12.76
C PRO A 79 21.24 5.57 12.81
N ILE A 80 21.79 5.72 14.03
CA ILE A 80 23.17 6.16 14.25
C ILE A 80 24.17 5.11 13.75
N GLU A 81 23.95 3.84 14.07
CA GLU A 81 24.80 2.73 13.62
C GLU A 81 24.73 2.55 12.11
N PHE A 82 23.53 2.69 11.53
CA PHE A 82 23.38 2.67 10.08
C PHE A 82 24.19 3.81 9.43
N LYS A 83 24.03 5.05 9.92
CA LYS A 83 24.78 6.20 9.42
C LYS A 83 26.29 6.00 9.48
N GLN A 84 26.79 5.38 10.56
CA GLN A 84 28.23 5.11 10.74
C GLN A 84 28.75 4.03 9.81
N GLN A 85 27.96 2.99 9.51
CA GLN A 85 28.39 1.83 8.73
C GLN A 85 28.12 1.99 7.23
N PHE A 86 26.99 2.59 6.88
CA PHE A 86 26.46 2.59 5.50
C PHE A 86 26.07 3.98 4.99
N GLY A 87 25.99 4.98 5.86
CA GLY A 87 25.64 6.34 5.44
C GLY A 87 26.59 6.92 4.40
N PRO A 88 26.22 8.01 3.74
CA PRO A 88 27.08 8.70 2.79
C PRO A 88 28.45 9.03 3.39
N ALA A 89 29.53 8.86 2.62
CA ALA A 89 30.87 9.13 3.10
C ALA A 89 31.00 10.59 3.61
N PRO A 90 31.52 10.82 4.82
CA PRO A 90 31.59 12.17 5.40
C PRO A 90 32.28 13.20 4.49
N ALA A 91 33.34 12.78 3.77
CA ALA A 91 34.03 13.64 2.82
C ALA A 91 33.15 14.03 1.61
N THR A 92 32.19 13.18 1.23
CA THR A 92 31.20 13.48 0.18
C THR A 92 30.17 14.48 0.71
N VAL A 93 29.65 14.24 1.91
CA VAL A 93 28.70 15.16 2.58
C VAL A 93 29.30 16.58 2.69
N GLU A 94 30.53 16.69 3.16
CA GLU A 94 31.21 18.00 3.29
C GLU A 94 31.43 18.70 1.94
N LYS A 95 31.77 17.96 0.88
CA LYS A 95 31.88 18.54 -0.46
C LYS A 95 30.54 19.07 -0.97
N VAL A 96 29.45 18.29 -0.78
CA VAL A 96 28.10 18.69 -1.17
C VAL A 96 27.67 19.92 -0.37
N ARG A 97 27.88 19.92 0.95
CA ARG A 97 27.61 21.07 1.83
C ARG A 97 28.34 22.33 1.33
N ALA A 98 29.62 22.23 1.07
CA ALA A 98 30.42 23.38 0.63
C ALA A 98 29.93 23.96 -0.71
N VAL A 99 29.51 23.12 -1.64
CA VAL A 99 28.91 23.56 -2.93
C VAL A 99 27.59 24.30 -2.68
N LEU A 100 26.71 23.76 -1.85
CA LEU A 100 25.42 24.35 -1.54
C LEU A 100 25.58 25.70 -0.82
N GLU A 101 26.43 25.77 0.21
CA GLU A 101 26.70 27.00 0.95
C GLU A 101 27.34 28.08 0.08
N THR A 102 28.29 27.70 -0.81
CA THR A 102 28.89 28.60 -1.79
C THR A 102 27.86 29.13 -2.79
N ALA A 103 26.86 28.34 -3.14
CA ALA A 103 25.79 28.75 -4.03
C ALA A 103 24.77 29.70 -3.35
N GLY A 104 24.83 29.87 -2.03
CA GLY A 104 23.97 30.76 -1.26
C GLY A 104 22.84 30.04 -0.53
N PHE A 105 22.91 28.72 -0.41
CA PHE A 105 21.98 27.93 0.38
C PHE A 105 22.42 27.80 1.83
N LYS A 106 21.48 27.49 2.69
CA LYS A 106 21.71 27.15 4.10
C LYS A 106 21.24 25.72 4.35
N ILE A 107 22.07 24.92 5.02
CA ILE A 107 21.70 23.60 5.49
C ILE A 107 20.93 23.78 6.80
N VAL A 108 19.68 23.35 6.82
CA VAL A 108 18.76 23.48 7.97
C VAL A 108 18.52 22.17 8.69
N GLY A 109 18.91 21.04 8.09
CA GLY A 109 18.84 19.71 8.67
C GLY A 109 19.86 18.78 8.04
N GLU A 110 20.30 17.79 8.82
CA GLU A 110 21.13 16.69 8.35
C GLU A 110 20.54 15.38 8.88
N HIS A 111 20.15 14.52 7.96
CA HIS A 111 19.59 13.20 8.21
C HIS A 111 20.61 12.10 7.88
N THR A 112 20.21 10.86 8.03
CA THR A 112 21.11 9.73 7.76
C THR A 112 21.60 9.72 6.32
N GLN A 113 20.72 9.98 5.35
CA GLN A 113 21.02 9.91 3.92
C GLN A 113 20.76 11.24 3.18
N SER A 114 20.37 12.31 3.85
CA SER A 114 20.03 13.57 3.18
C SER A 114 20.42 14.82 3.96
N LEU A 115 20.47 15.94 3.23
CA LEU A 115 20.59 17.29 3.75
C LEU A 115 19.31 18.07 3.42
N SER A 116 18.65 18.63 4.42
CA SER A 116 17.57 19.60 4.24
C SER A 116 18.16 20.99 3.99
N VAL A 117 17.72 21.63 2.93
CA VAL A 117 18.32 22.85 2.37
C VAL A 117 17.27 23.93 2.20
N GLU A 118 17.63 25.17 2.54
CA GLU A 118 16.83 26.35 2.23
C GLU A 118 17.64 27.41 1.50
N GLY A 119 16.98 28.16 0.63
CA GLY A 119 17.61 29.31 -0.02
C GLY A 119 16.69 30.02 -0.99
N PRO A 120 17.07 31.21 -1.47
CA PRO A 120 16.21 32.00 -2.34
C PRO A 120 16.07 31.33 -3.71
N VAL A 121 14.90 31.48 -4.33
CA VAL A 121 14.57 30.93 -5.66
C VAL A 121 15.64 31.25 -6.71
N TRP A 122 16.18 32.51 -6.72
CA TRP A 122 17.24 32.86 -7.67
C TRP A 122 18.51 31.99 -7.52
N ALA A 123 18.81 31.53 -6.30
CA ALA A 123 19.95 30.65 -6.09
C ALA A 123 19.69 29.24 -6.65
N VAL A 124 18.47 28.71 -6.50
CA VAL A 124 18.04 27.45 -7.11
C VAL A 124 18.15 27.53 -8.61
N GLU A 125 17.53 28.54 -9.23
CA GLU A 125 17.52 28.72 -10.69
C GLU A 125 18.93 28.83 -11.27
N ARG A 126 19.80 29.59 -10.61
CA ARG A 126 21.19 29.76 -11.04
C ARG A 126 22.00 28.48 -10.86
N THR A 127 21.87 27.80 -9.73
CA THR A 127 22.69 26.63 -9.39
C THR A 127 22.33 25.43 -10.25
N PHE A 128 21.05 25.23 -10.49
CA PHE A 128 20.53 24.08 -11.22
C PHE A 128 20.14 24.41 -12.67
N SER A 129 20.49 25.59 -13.17
CA SER A 129 20.24 26.05 -14.54
C SER A 129 18.78 25.81 -14.98
N THR A 130 17.84 26.18 -14.13
CA THR A 130 16.41 25.97 -14.31
C THR A 130 15.61 27.26 -14.12
N HIS A 131 14.30 27.19 -14.36
CA HIS A 131 13.35 28.24 -14.00
C HIS A 131 12.22 27.64 -13.17
N LEU A 132 11.93 28.25 -12.03
CA LEU A 132 10.85 27.84 -11.17
C LEU A 132 9.60 28.65 -11.38
N GLN A 133 8.49 27.98 -11.36
CA GLN A 133 7.15 28.55 -11.38
C GLN A 133 6.37 28.09 -10.14
N ARG A 134 5.44 28.92 -9.71
CA ARG A 134 4.47 28.53 -8.70
C ARG A 134 3.37 27.74 -9.38
N VAL A 135 3.04 26.61 -8.80
CA VAL A 135 1.97 25.74 -9.25
C VAL A 135 1.08 25.38 -8.07
N GLN A 136 -0.19 25.13 -8.36
CA GLN A 136 -1.14 24.54 -7.44
C GLN A 136 -1.57 23.21 -8.02
N ILE A 137 -1.49 22.15 -7.24
CA ILE A 137 -1.81 20.80 -7.67
C ILE A 137 -3.13 20.39 -7.01
N ASN A 138 -4.12 19.97 -7.81
CA ASN A 138 -5.43 19.50 -7.36
C ASN A 138 -6.13 20.45 -6.36
N ASN A 139 -6.04 21.77 -6.56
CA ASN A 139 -6.50 22.79 -5.62
C ASN A 139 -5.85 22.73 -4.21
N GLY A 140 -4.78 21.96 -4.07
CA GLY A 140 -4.00 21.85 -2.86
C GLY A 140 -3.07 23.04 -2.60
N ARG A 141 -2.00 22.81 -1.86
CA ARG A 141 -0.99 23.83 -1.55
C ARG A 141 -0.22 24.27 -2.79
N GLU A 142 0.23 25.52 -2.74
CA GLU A 142 1.15 26.05 -3.74
C GLU A 142 2.53 25.42 -3.57
N LYS A 143 3.12 24.97 -4.68
CA LYS A 143 4.46 24.40 -4.77
C LYS A 143 5.31 25.13 -5.80
N LEU A 144 6.63 24.97 -5.68
CA LEU A 144 7.58 25.38 -6.70
C LEU A 144 7.83 24.21 -7.66
N SER A 145 7.88 24.50 -8.96
CA SER A 145 8.06 23.47 -9.98
C SER A 145 8.92 23.97 -11.12
N THR A 146 9.70 23.07 -11.68
CA THR A 146 10.40 23.32 -12.97
C THR A 146 9.46 23.26 -14.17
N GLY A 147 8.19 22.90 -13.98
CA GLY A 147 7.25 22.68 -15.09
C GLY A 147 7.72 21.55 -16.02
N ALA A 148 7.84 21.85 -17.31
CA ALA A 148 8.40 20.93 -18.29
C ALA A 148 9.94 20.91 -18.32
N GLY A 149 10.62 21.75 -17.51
CA GLY A 149 12.06 21.78 -17.35
C GLY A 149 12.57 20.69 -16.41
N HIS A 150 13.87 20.70 -16.18
CA HIS A 150 14.55 19.80 -15.24
C HIS A 150 15.66 20.54 -14.51
N LEU A 151 16.14 19.96 -13.42
CA LEU A 151 17.33 20.43 -12.74
C LEU A 151 18.58 19.94 -13.47
N THR A 152 19.50 20.84 -13.79
CA THR A 152 20.85 20.48 -14.24
C THR A 152 21.75 20.44 -13.01
N MET A 153 22.17 19.23 -12.63
CA MET A 153 23.03 19.06 -11.45
C MET A 153 24.44 19.61 -11.71
N PRO A 154 24.99 20.45 -10.82
CA PRO A 154 26.40 20.79 -10.83
C PRO A 154 27.28 19.54 -10.77
N ASP A 155 28.44 19.54 -11.47
CA ASP A 155 29.33 18.39 -11.60
C ASP A 155 29.66 17.73 -10.25
N THR A 156 29.90 18.52 -9.21
CA THR A 156 30.21 17.98 -7.87
C THR A 156 29.02 17.25 -7.26
N LEU A 157 27.79 17.76 -7.41
CA LEU A 157 26.59 17.10 -6.91
C LEU A 157 26.29 15.83 -7.75
N ALA A 158 26.44 15.92 -9.06
CA ALA A 158 26.28 14.78 -9.95
C ALA A 158 27.30 13.67 -9.64
N ALA A 159 28.59 14.03 -9.43
CA ALA A 159 29.63 13.09 -9.04
C ALA A 159 29.43 12.48 -7.64
N ALA A 160 28.70 13.16 -6.75
CA ALA A 160 28.29 12.65 -5.46
C ALA A 160 27.08 11.71 -5.52
N GLY A 161 26.47 11.55 -6.69
CA GLY A 161 25.22 10.80 -6.86
C GLY A 161 24.01 11.47 -6.17
N ALA A 162 24.05 12.80 -6.01
CA ALA A 162 23.00 13.53 -5.33
C ALA A 162 21.67 13.47 -6.09
N VAL A 163 20.57 13.27 -5.38
CA VAL A 163 19.19 13.25 -5.90
C VAL A 163 18.39 14.34 -5.20
N ILE A 164 17.67 15.14 -5.97
CA ILE A 164 16.76 16.18 -5.48
C ILE A 164 15.36 15.84 -6.05
N PRO A 165 14.45 15.29 -5.23
CA PRO A 165 13.10 14.91 -5.68
C PRO A 165 12.17 16.11 -5.82
N ASP A 166 12.51 17.21 -5.16
CA ASP A 166 11.73 18.44 -5.19
C ASP A 166 11.68 19.08 -6.58
N PHE A 167 10.73 19.99 -6.75
CA PHE A 167 10.49 20.76 -7.98
C PHE A 167 9.99 19.96 -9.18
N ALA A 168 9.98 18.62 -9.15
CA ALA A 168 9.31 17.79 -10.14
C ALA A 168 7.83 17.62 -9.75
N THR A 169 6.89 17.98 -10.64
CA THR A 169 5.46 17.94 -10.35
C THR A 169 4.67 17.05 -11.31
N GLN A 170 5.35 16.32 -12.18
CA GLN A 170 4.69 15.53 -13.22
C GLN A 170 4.40 14.09 -12.80
N ARG A 171 4.92 13.67 -11.65
CA ARG A 171 4.81 12.31 -11.14
C ARG A 171 4.24 12.39 -9.73
N MET A 172 2.98 12.05 -9.61
CA MET A 172 2.39 11.83 -8.29
C MET A 172 1.89 10.40 -8.21
N ALA A 173 2.12 9.77 -7.07
CA ALA A 173 1.45 8.56 -6.74
C ALA A 173 -0.04 8.83 -6.47
N HIS A 174 -0.85 7.83 -6.53
CA HIS A 174 -2.28 7.89 -6.24
C HIS A 174 -2.65 6.77 -5.29
N VAL A 175 -3.69 6.98 -4.50
CA VAL A 175 -4.22 5.95 -3.60
C VAL A 175 -4.79 4.78 -4.39
N HIS A 176 -4.65 3.58 -3.85
CA HIS A 176 -5.08 2.33 -4.46
C HIS A 176 -6.42 1.87 -3.88
N SER A 177 -7.38 2.78 -3.75
CA SER A 177 -8.75 2.45 -3.39
C SER A 177 -9.78 3.19 -4.22
N ALA A 178 -10.97 2.64 -4.25
CA ALA A 178 -12.13 3.27 -4.84
C ALA A 178 -13.37 3.01 -3.98
N ARG A 179 -14.27 4.01 -3.97
CA ARG A 179 -15.61 3.80 -3.43
C ARG A 179 -16.38 2.88 -4.37
N ALA A 180 -16.86 1.74 -3.85
CA ALA A 180 -17.75 0.89 -4.62
C ALA A 180 -19.04 1.67 -4.94
N ALA A 181 -19.50 1.60 -6.18
CA ALA A 181 -20.56 2.46 -6.71
C ALA A 181 -21.95 2.31 -6.04
N ARG A 182 -22.07 1.58 -4.94
CA ARG A 182 -23.32 1.30 -4.27
C ARG A 182 -23.28 1.82 -2.84
N LYS A 183 -24.29 2.61 -2.45
CA LYS A 183 -24.55 2.90 -1.05
C LYS A 183 -24.87 1.61 -0.31
N ILE A 184 -24.37 1.50 0.91
CA ILE A 184 -24.86 0.47 1.84
C ILE A 184 -26.37 0.66 1.95
N PRO A 185 -27.18 -0.36 1.68
CA PRO A 185 -28.62 -0.24 1.86
C PRO A 185 -28.94 0.11 3.31
N ASP A 186 -29.85 1.04 3.55
CA ASP A 186 -30.27 1.52 4.89
C ASP A 186 -30.76 0.40 5.83
N ALA A 187 -30.93 -0.82 5.31
CA ALA A 187 -31.39 -2.00 6.02
C ALA A 187 -30.38 -3.15 6.06
N VAL A 188 -29.12 -2.95 5.67
CA VAL A 188 -28.10 -3.98 5.87
C VAL A 188 -27.84 -4.07 7.37
N PRO A 189 -28.18 -5.20 8.01
CA PRO A 189 -27.71 -5.44 9.36
C PRO A 189 -26.21 -5.24 9.35
N LEU A 190 -25.64 -4.59 10.35
CA LEU A 190 -24.21 -4.38 10.55
C LEU A 190 -23.45 -5.71 10.72
N PHE A 191 -23.81 -6.80 10.02
CA PHE A 191 -23.38 -8.17 10.32
C PHE A 191 -23.10 -8.98 9.09
N ARG A 192 -22.16 -9.88 9.26
CA ARG A 192 -21.85 -11.07 8.50
C ARG A 192 -22.89 -11.32 7.42
N LEU A 193 -22.63 -10.75 6.26
CA LEU A 193 -23.53 -10.86 5.14
C LEU A 193 -23.34 -12.23 4.50
N SER A 194 -24.43 -12.82 4.09
CA SER A 194 -24.43 -14.09 3.38
C SER A 194 -23.53 -14.00 2.14
N SER A 195 -22.97 -15.11 1.70
CA SER A 195 -22.14 -15.25 0.51
C SER A 195 -22.67 -14.59 -0.79
N SER A 196 -23.90 -14.09 -0.77
CA SER A 196 -24.52 -13.37 -1.90
C SER A 196 -24.27 -11.87 -1.89
N GLU A 197 -23.77 -11.29 -0.79
CA GLU A 197 -23.58 -9.84 -0.62
C GLU A 197 -22.20 -9.44 -0.09
N SER A 198 -21.23 -10.23 -0.15
CA SER A 198 -19.75 -10.08 0.03
C SER A 198 -19.22 -8.72 0.52
N PHE A 199 -19.87 -8.11 1.53
CA PHE A 199 -19.37 -6.92 2.20
C PHE A 199 -18.80 -7.34 3.55
N PHE A 200 -17.55 -6.97 3.81
CA PHE A 200 -16.80 -7.48 4.95
C PHE A 200 -16.46 -6.37 5.94
N TYR A 201 -16.76 -6.62 7.20
CA TYR A 201 -16.09 -5.97 8.31
C TYR A 201 -14.74 -6.66 8.55
N PRO A 202 -13.80 -6.01 9.25
CA PRO A 202 -12.52 -6.66 9.57
C PRO A 202 -12.66 -8.03 10.24
N ASN A 203 -13.62 -8.22 11.13
CA ASN A 203 -13.83 -9.51 11.80
C ASN A 203 -14.29 -10.65 10.86
N ASP A 204 -15.00 -10.33 9.77
CA ASP A 204 -15.36 -11.32 8.77
C ASP A 204 -14.12 -11.84 8.03
N LEU A 205 -13.19 -10.93 7.74
CA LEU A 205 -11.89 -11.26 7.13
C LEU A 205 -11.01 -12.06 8.11
N ASN A 206 -11.01 -11.66 9.39
CA ASN A 206 -10.26 -12.37 10.43
C ASN A 206 -10.72 -13.82 10.58
N GLU A 207 -12.03 -14.07 10.51
CA GLU A 207 -12.56 -15.42 10.53
C GLU A 207 -12.19 -16.19 9.25
N ALA A 208 -12.38 -15.56 8.08
CA ALA A 208 -12.11 -16.20 6.80
C ALA A 208 -10.64 -16.62 6.63
N TYR A 209 -9.71 -15.77 7.07
CA TYR A 209 -8.28 -16.04 6.99
C TYR A 209 -7.70 -16.71 8.25
N GLN A 210 -8.53 -17.15 9.18
CA GLN A 210 -8.17 -17.88 10.40
C GLN A 210 -7.18 -17.11 11.28
N LEU A 211 -7.47 -15.82 11.54
CA LEU A 211 -6.62 -15.00 12.37
C LEU A 211 -6.72 -15.38 13.85
N PRO A 212 -5.59 -15.57 14.55
CA PRO A 212 -5.56 -15.90 15.98
C PRO A 212 -6.03 -14.74 16.89
N SER A 213 -6.26 -13.56 16.35
CA SER A 213 -6.92 -12.45 17.05
C SER A 213 -8.44 -12.62 17.11
N PHE A 214 -9.02 -13.45 16.25
CA PHE A 214 -10.45 -13.70 16.22
C PHE A 214 -10.85 -14.78 17.23
N ARG A 215 -11.82 -14.49 18.09
CA ARG A 215 -12.23 -15.36 19.21
C ARG A 215 -12.62 -16.77 18.80
N GLY A 216 -13.37 -16.92 17.69
CA GLY A 216 -13.80 -18.23 17.19
C GLY A 216 -12.64 -19.15 16.87
N GLU A 217 -11.62 -18.64 16.20
CA GLU A 217 -10.42 -19.41 15.83
C GLU A 217 -9.60 -19.85 17.04
N VAL A 218 -9.51 -19.00 18.06
CA VAL A 218 -8.82 -19.33 19.32
C VAL A 218 -9.53 -20.44 20.08
N GLU A 219 -10.86 -20.40 20.12
CA GLU A 219 -11.69 -21.39 20.81
C GLU A 219 -11.65 -22.76 20.12
N GLU A 220 -11.71 -22.79 18.78
CA GLU A 220 -11.64 -24.04 18.00
C GLU A 220 -10.29 -24.73 18.11
N ALA A 221 -9.18 -23.97 18.14
CA ALA A 221 -7.84 -24.51 18.25
C ALA A 221 -7.49 -25.01 19.65
N GLY A 222 -8.31 -24.71 20.66
CA GLY A 222 -8.02 -25.04 22.08
C GLY A 222 -6.77 -24.35 22.62
N HIS A 223 -6.27 -23.30 21.93
CA HIS A 223 -5.09 -22.55 22.31
C HIS A 223 -5.47 -21.32 23.14
N SER A 224 -4.74 -21.11 24.23
CA SER A 224 -4.86 -19.90 25.07
C SER A 224 -4.06 -18.70 24.52
N LEU A 225 -3.36 -18.85 23.41
CA LEU A 225 -2.57 -17.79 22.77
C LEU A 225 -3.48 -16.92 21.91
N GLN A 226 -3.98 -15.85 22.52
CA GLN A 226 -4.62 -14.76 21.82
C GLN A 226 -3.55 -13.75 21.45
N THR A 227 -3.35 -13.55 20.15
CA THR A 227 -2.49 -12.49 19.64
C THR A 227 -3.38 -11.40 19.06
N ALA A 228 -3.17 -10.19 19.52
CA ALA A 228 -3.91 -9.02 19.07
C ALA A 228 -3.00 -7.92 18.49
N GLY A 229 -1.70 -8.20 18.35
CA GLY A 229 -0.68 -7.24 17.97
C GLY A 229 -0.14 -6.41 19.15
N VAL A 230 -0.33 -6.87 20.39
CA VAL A 230 0.12 -6.13 21.58
C VAL A 230 1.64 -5.99 21.58
N GLY A 231 2.10 -4.73 21.71
CA GLY A 231 3.53 -4.39 21.68
C GLY A 231 4.08 -4.19 20.27
N ALA A 232 3.30 -4.44 19.22
CA ALA A 232 3.64 -4.06 17.85
C ALA A 232 3.22 -2.61 17.56
N HIS A 233 3.97 -1.94 16.67
CA HIS A 233 3.71 -0.59 16.26
C HIS A 233 3.66 -0.47 14.73
N ILE A 234 2.51 -0.09 14.19
CA ILE A 234 2.27 0.08 12.75
C ILE A 234 2.43 1.56 12.38
N GLY A 235 3.12 1.85 11.30
CA GLY A 235 3.15 3.15 10.64
C GLY A 235 2.28 3.13 9.38
N ILE A 236 1.45 4.15 9.18
CA ILE A 236 0.73 4.39 7.93
C ILE A 236 1.28 5.67 7.29
N VAL A 237 1.72 5.59 6.04
CA VAL A 237 2.14 6.78 5.28
C VAL A 237 1.02 7.19 4.36
N ILE A 238 0.48 8.41 4.53
CA ILE A 238 -0.65 8.91 3.73
C ILE A 238 -0.76 10.44 3.76
N SER A 239 -1.35 11.03 2.72
CA SER A 239 -1.62 12.48 2.58
C SER A 239 -2.98 12.90 3.15
N SER A 240 -3.38 12.32 4.27
CA SER A 240 -4.57 12.71 5.04
C SER A 240 -4.40 12.43 6.52
N VAL A 241 -5.28 12.98 7.32
CA VAL A 241 -5.55 12.56 8.70
C VAL A 241 -6.84 11.76 8.73
N ILE A 242 -7.16 11.15 9.87
CA ILE A 242 -8.41 10.44 10.10
C ILE A 242 -9.32 11.23 11.05
N GLU A 243 -10.60 10.88 11.06
CA GLU A 243 -11.54 11.31 12.08
C GLU A 243 -11.59 10.24 13.20
N PRO A 244 -11.13 10.54 14.45
CA PRO A 244 -11.09 9.54 15.52
C PRO A 244 -12.43 8.89 15.85
N SER A 245 -13.54 9.59 15.58
CA SER A 245 -14.88 9.06 15.77
C SER A 245 -15.21 7.90 14.83
N ASP A 246 -14.56 7.82 13.67
CA ASP A 246 -14.74 6.74 12.70
C ASP A 246 -14.15 5.42 13.22
N LEU A 247 -12.97 5.47 13.86
CA LEU A 247 -12.44 4.32 14.59
C LEU A 247 -13.39 3.87 15.70
N THR A 248 -13.85 4.81 16.51
CA THR A 248 -14.82 4.51 17.57
C THR A 248 -16.09 3.88 17.00
N ALA A 249 -16.59 4.37 15.87
CA ALA A 249 -17.77 3.81 15.21
C ALA A 249 -17.51 2.38 14.72
N THR A 250 -16.34 2.11 14.11
CA THR A 250 -15.96 0.76 13.66
C THR A 250 -15.90 -0.23 14.81
N PHE A 251 -15.20 0.11 15.89
CA PHE A 251 -14.93 -0.82 16.99
C PHE A 251 -16.08 -0.92 18.03
N ASN A 252 -16.91 0.10 18.15
CA ASN A 252 -18.10 0.08 19.00
C ASN A 252 -19.39 -0.31 18.26
N SER A 253 -19.32 -0.53 16.96
CA SER A 253 -20.44 -1.06 16.19
C SER A 253 -20.94 -2.31 16.87
N THR A 254 -22.20 -2.31 17.30
CA THR A 254 -22.80 -3.48 17.94
C THR A 254 -22.95 -4.54 16.87
N LEU A 255 -22.18 -5.61 17.00
CA LEU A 255 -22.46 -6.82 16.25
C LEU A 255 -23.80 -7.37 16.75
N ASN A 256 -24.88 -7.18 16.01
CA ASN A 256 -26.21 -7.63 16.37
C ASN A 256 -26.40 -9.13 16.06
N VAL A 257 -25.47 -9.92 16.46
CA VAL A 257 -25.49 -11.38 16.36
C VAL A 257 -26.35 -12.03 17.45
N GLY A 258 -27.22 -11.24 18.08
CA GLY A 258 -28.05 -11.72 19.18
C GLY A 258 -27.31 -11.81 20.52
N THR A 259 -26.01 -11.61 20.55
CA THR A 259 -25.19 -11.64 21.78
C THR A 259 -24.99 -10.28 22.40
N GLY A 260 -25.18 -9.19 21.64
CA GLY A 260 -24.94 -7.82 22.09
C GLY A 260 -23.46 -7.44 22.21
N GLU A 261 -22.55 -8.27 21.73
CA GLU A 261 -21.10 -7.99 21.73
C GLU A 261 -20.74 -6.94 20.69
N ASN A 262 -19.81 -6.07 21.01
CA ASN A 262 -19.23 -5.14 20.04
C ASN A 262 -18.04 -5.79 19.29
N LEU A 263 -17.48 -5.11 18.27
CA LEU A 263 -16.41 -5.64 17.44
C LEU A 263 -15.20 -6.05 18.28
N ILE A 264 -14.75 -5.21 19.23
CA ILE A 264 -13.64 -5.52 20.12
C ILE A 264 -13.90 -6.78 20.96
N GLN A 265 -15.10 -6.97 21.44
CA GLN A 265 -15.47 -8.16 22.21
C GLN A 265 -15.45 -9.43 21.37
N ALA A 266 -15.66 -9.31 20.06
CA ALA A 266 -15.50 -10.43 19.13
C ALA A 266 -14.04 -10.78 18.84
N TYR A 267 -13.12 -9.80 18.92
CA TYR A 267 -11.69 -10.04 18.67
C TYR A 267 -10.98 -10.77 19.81
N THR A 268 -11.38 -10.55 21.05
CA THR A 268 -10.63 -11.10 22.20
C THR A 268 -11.56 -11.79 23.17
N ALA A 269 -11.23 -13.02 23.60
CA ALA A 269 -11.94 -13.74 24.66
C ALA A 269 -11.83 -12.99 26.01
N ASN A 270 -10.90 -12.06 26.16
CA ASN A 270 -10.71 -11.16 27.28
C ASN A 270 -10.92 -9.71 26.82
N SER A 271 -12.14 -9.27 26.76
CA SER A 271 -12.65 -7.98 26.27
C SER A 271 -12.10 -6.72 26.96
N ASN A 272 -10.83 -6.69 27.34
CA ASN A 272 -10.23 -5.57 28.06
C ASN A 272 -9.35 -4.66 27.17
N LEU A 273 -9.29 -4.91 25.87
CA LEU A 273 -8.60 -3.98 24.96
C LEU A 273 -9.42 -2.70 24.82
N PRO A 274 -8.80 -1.52 24.97
CA PRO A 274 -9.46 -0.27 24.65
C PRO A 274 -9.73 -0.17 23.15
N VAL A 275 -10.63 0.71 22.74
CA VAL A 275 -10.73 1.11 21.32
C VAL A 275 -9.37 1.63 20.87
N PRO A 276 -8.81 1.13 19.78
CA PRO A 276 -7.52 1.59 19.29
C PRO A 276 -7.50 3.10 19.04
N THR A 277 -6.33 3.69 19.21
CA THR A 277 -6.09 5.11 18.93
C THR A 277 -4.90 5.26 17.98
N VAL A 278 -4.93 6.30 17.14
CA VAL A 278 -3.90 6.60 16.17
C VAL A 278 -3.17 7.87 16.58
N LYS A 279 -1.83 7.81 16.58
CA LYS A 279 -0.97 8.98 16.74
C LYS A 279 -0.76 9.63 15.37
N ILE A 280 -0.77 10.94 15.28
CA ILE A 280 -0.48 11.67 14.04
C ILE A 280 0.95 12.25 14.13
N ARG A 281 1.80 11.80 13.23
CA ARG A 281 3.14 12.35 12.98
C ARG A 281 3.09 13.20 11.71
N THR A 282 3.06 14.50 11.87
CA THR A 282 3.05 15.44 10.73
C THR A 282 4.45 15.57 10.14
N VAL A 283 4.60 15.31 8.84
CA VAL A 283 5.82 15.51 8.04
C VAL A 283 5.56 16.67 7.08
N ASP A 284 6.49 17.60 6.96
CA ASP A 284 6.45 18.77 6.06
C ASP A 284 5.16 19.61 6.13
N GLY A 285 4.59 19.65 7.34
CA GLY A 285 3.37 20.38 7.62
C GLY A 285 2.08 19.64 7.27
N GLY A 286 2.14 18.41 6.77
CA GLY A 286 1.01 17.49 6.56
C GLY A 286 -0.05 17.97 5.60
N SER A 287 -1.09 17.17 5.41
CA SER A 287 -2.19 17.41 4.44
C SER A 287 -3.17 18.52 4.81
N GLY A 288 -3.24 18.90 6.08
CA GLY A 288 -4.25 19.83 6.60
C GLY A 288 -5.39 19.13 7.35
N ALA A 289 -6.57 19.74 7.31
CA ALA A 289 -7.75 19.20 8.00
C ALA A 289 -8.34 18.00 7.25
N PHE A 290 -9.02 17.13 8.00
CA PHE A 290 -9.76 16.00 7.43
C PHE A 290 -10.88 16.48 6.50
N ASP A 291 -10.93 15.92 5.30
CA ASP A 291 -11.99 16.13 4.32
C ASP A 291 -12.57 14.78 3.89
N PRO A 292 -13.73 14.36 4.42
CA PRO A 292 -14.31 13.04 4.13
C PRO A 292 -14.68 12.85 2.64
N SER A 293 -14.72 13.93 1.86
CA SER A 293 -14.99 13.84 0.42
C SER A 293 -13.75 13.49 -0.41
N SER A 294 -12.56 13.65 0.16
CA SER A 294 -11.30 13.33 -0.54
C SER A 294 -11.06 11.83 -0.63
N ALA A 295 -10.32 11.41 -1.66
CA ALA A 295 -9.87 10.03 -1.80
C ALA A 295 -8.87 9.67 -0.70
N ASP A 296 -7.94 10.57 -0.38
CA ASP A 296 -6.90 10.36 0.62
C ASP A 296 -7.47 10.18 2.04
N ALA A 297 -8.59 10.87 2.38
CA ALA A 297 -9.25 10.70 3.67
C ALA A 297 -9.97 9.33 3.75
N ALA A 298 -10.59 8.88 2.66
CA ALA A 298 -11.17 7.54 2.59
C ALA A 298 -10.06 6.48 2.70
N GLU A 299 -8.92 6.71 2.04
CA GLU A 299 -7.75 5.84 2.11
C GLU A 299 -7.19 5.76 3.53
N ALA A 300 -6.92 6.88 4.18
CA ALA A 300 -6.41 6.90 5.56
C ALA A 300 -7.35 6.17 6.52
N SER A 301 -8.67 6.33 6.33
CA SER A 301 -9.69 5.64 7.13
C SER A 301 -9.69 4.12 6.85
N LEU A 302 -9.50 3.71 5.59
CA LEU A 302 -9.40 2.31 5.18
C LEU A 302 -8.16 1.66 5.80
N ASP A 303 -6.98 2.27 5.60
CA ASP A 303 -5.70 1.75 6.09
C ASP A 303 -5.75 1.49 7.60
N THR A 304 -6.18 2.51 8.35
CA THR A 304 -6.27 2.46 9.80
C THR A 304 -7.27 1.43 10.31
N GLN A 305 -8.45 1.33 9.68
CA GLN A 305 -9.49 0.41 10.14
C GLN A 305 -9.18 -1.04 9.74
N MET A 306 -8.47 -1.27 8.63
CA MET A 306 -8.07 -2.63 8.23
C MET A 306 -6.89 -3.13 9.05
N SER A 307 -5.85 -2.32 9.26
CA SER A 307 -4.68 -2.72 10.06
C SER A 307 -5.04 -3.00 11.52
N LEU A 308 -5.74 -2.06 12.16
CA LEU A 308 -6.20 -2.20 13.55
C LEU A 308 -7.35 -3.20 13.68
N GLY A 309 -8.17 -3.38 12.64
CA GLY A 309 -9.19 -4.41 12.59
C GLY A 309 -8.59 -5.82 12.62
N THR A 310 -7.41 -6.01 12.07
CA THR A 310 -6.65 -7.26 12.08
C THR A 310 -5.84 -7.43 13.37
N SER A 311 -5.28 -6.34 13.90
CA SER A 311 -4.43 -6.32 15.10
C SER A 311 -4.86 -5.24 16.09
N PRO A 312 -6.00 -5.41 16.78
CA PRO A 312 -6.61 -4.36 17.60
C PRO A 312 -5.81 -3.97 18.85
N GLY A 313 -4.79 -4.71 19.21
CA GLY A 313 -3.88 -4.40 20.31
C GLY A 313 -2.61 -3.67 19.88
N ALA A 314 -2.39 -3.47 18.58
CA ALA A 314 -1.24 -2.73 18.07
C ALA A 314 -1.38 -1.21 18.32
N GLU A 315 -0.23 -0.54 18.47
CA GLU A 315 -0.18 0.92 18.38
C GLU A 315 -0.08 1.34 16.91
N GLU A 316 -0.65 2.49 16.55
CA GLU A 316 -0.53 2.99 15.18
C GLU A 316 -0.10 4.45 15.15
N THR A 317 0.79 4.78 14.22
CA THR A 317 1.22 6.14 13.91
C THR A 317 0.99 6.43 12.43
N LEU A 318 0.15 7.42 12.14
CA LEU A 318 -0.09 7.92 10.81
C LEU A 318 0.93 9.03 10.49
N TYR A 319 1.82 8.76 9.55
CA TYR A 319 2.77 9.73 8.99
C TYR A 319 2.05 10.57 7.94
N ASN A 320 1.54 11.71 8.38
CA ASN A 320 0.73 12.61 7.56
C ASN A 320 1.61 13.53 6.74
N ILE A 321 1.64 13.35 5.42
CA ILE A 321 2.38 14.14 4.45
C ILE A 321 1.48 15.11 3.70
N PRO A 322 2.04 16.18 3.07
CA PRO A 322 1.24 17.19 2.37
C PRO A 322 0.45 16.66 1.18
N ASP A 323 1.04 15.74 0.44
CA ASP A 323 0.52 15.12 -0.78
C ASP A 323 1.36 13.88 -1.16
N LEU A 324 0.98 13.18 -2.22
CA LEU A 324 1.69 11.98 -2.70
C LEU A 324 2.73 12.31 -3.80
N SER A 325 3.40 13.46 -3.71
CA SER A 325 4.53 13.78 -4.58
C SER A 325 5.80 13.03 -4.15
N ASP A 326 6.73 12.90 -5.08
CA ASP A 326 8.01 12.22 -4.86
C ASP A 326 8.75 12.74 -3.61
N SER A 327 8.80 14.07 -3.42
CA SER A 327 9.45 14.68 -2.25
C SER A 327 8.73 14.32 -0.95
N SER A 328 7.41 14.45 -0.91
CA SER A 328 6.63 14.14 0.30
C SER A 328 6.74 12.67 0.70
N ILE A 329 6.74 11.75 -0.28
CA ILE A 329 6.87 10.31 -0.05
C ILE A 329 8.25 9.95 0.50
N ILE A 330 9.31 10.47 -0.12
CA ILE A 330 10.68 10.16 0.32
C ILE A 330 10.99 10.77 1.70
N ASP A 331 10.47 11.97 1.99
CA ASP A 331 10.60 12.61 3.29
C ASP A 331 9.80 11.85 4.38
N ALA A 332 8.64 11.26 4.04
CA ALA A 332 7.89 10.41 4.96
C ALA A 332 8.69 9.17 5.38
N TYR A 333 9.23 8.42 4.43
CA TYR A 333 10.01 7.23 4.77
C TYR A 333 11.34 7.57 5.45
N THR A 334 11.92 8.73 5.13
CA THR A 334 13.07 9.25 5.88
C THR A 334 12.69 9.51 7.33
N ALA A 335 11.55 10.17 7.58
CA ALA A 335 11.05 10.42 8.93
C ALA A 335 10.76 9.12 9.70
N VAL A 336 10.18 8.11 9.04
CA VAL A 336 9.97 6.77 9.62
C VAL A 336 11.29 6.17 10.11
N ASN A 337 12.32 6.20 9.27
CA ASN A 337 13.63 5.62 9.60
C ASN A 337 14.35 6.41 10.71
N GLU A 338 14.28 7.73 10.69
CA GLU A 338 14.90 8.59 11.71
C GLU A 338 14.18 8.49 13.06
N ASP A 339 12.85 8.49 13.06
CA ASP A 339 12.04 8.29 14.26
C ASP A 339 12.25 6.88 14.83
N ASN A 340 12.46 5.88 13.98
CA ASN A 340 12.70 4.47 14.32
C ASN A 340 11.71 3.92 15.36
N ALA A 341 10.46 4.37 15.29
CA ALA A 341 9.43 4.18 16.29
C ALA A 341 8.39 3.10 15.92
N VAL A 342 8.42 2.60 14.69
CA VAL A 342 7.46 1.62 14.18
C VAL A 342 8.18 0.33 13.74
N ASP A 343 7.45 -0.77 13.73
CA ASP A 343 7.96 -2.09 13.35
C ASP A 343 7.55 -2.45 11.92
N ILE A 344 6.38 -2.00 11.50
CA ILE A 344 5.80 -2.24 10.18
C ILE A 344 5.32 -0.90 9.63
N VAL A 345 5.49 -0.69 8.32
CA VAL A 345 4.92 0.46 7.60
C VAL A 345 4.05 -0.03 6.47
N SER A 346 2.79 0.41 6.42
CA SER A 346 1.88 0.18 5.30
C SER A 346 1.70 1.44 4.48
N SER A 347 1.63 1.26 3.16
CA SER A 347 1.44 2.34 2.20
C SER A 347 0.51 1.90 1.08
N SER A 348 -0.64 2.55 1.01
CA SER A 348 -1.72 2.18 0.08
C SER A 348 -1.80 3.14 -1.10
N PHE A 349 -0.65 3.42 -1.68
CA PHE A 349 -0.52 4.27 -2.87
C PHE A 349 0.60 3.77 -3.78
N GLY A 350 0.59 4.24 -5.01
CA GLY A 350 1.69 3.96 -5.94
C GLY A 350 1.57 4.73 -7.25
N GLY A 351 2.57 4.54 -8.08
CA GLY A 351 2.62 5.07 -9.43
C GLY A 351 3.52 4.21 -10.32
N CYS A 352 3.18 4.16 -11.60
CA CYS A 352 3.93 3.37 -12.57
C CYS A 352 5.42 3.73 -12.56
N GLU A 353 6.30 2.75 -12.29
CA GLU A 353 7.75 2.96 -12.25
C GLU A 353 8.33 3.45 -13.59
N LEU A 354 7.66 3.16 -14.72
CA LEU A 354 8.12 3.60 -16.04
C LEU A 354 8.05 5.11 -16.22
N TYR A 355 7.23 5.81 -15.42
CA TYR A 355 7.14 7.28 -15.47
C TYR A 355 8.45 7.98 -15.09
N TYR A 356 9.38 7.29 -14.44
CA TYR A 356 10.72 7.79 -14.11
C TYR A 356 11.73 7.61 -15.26
N THR A 357 11.39 6.84 -16.28
CA THR A 357 12.30 6.55 -17.40
C THR A 357 12.38 7.67 -18.44
N LYS A 358 13.45 7.66 -19.22
CA LYS A 358 13.69 8.62 -20.33
C LYS A 358 12.52 8.76 -21.29
N ALA A 359 11.81 7.65 -21.54
CA ALA A 359 10.69 7.63 -22.50
C ALA A 359 9.54 8.57 -22.11
N TYR A 360 9.35 8.79 -20.83
CA TYR A 360 8.27 9.62 -20.27
C TYR A 360 8.71 11.07 -19.97
N ASN A 361 10.00 11.34 -19.98
CA ASN A 361 10.56 12.60 -19.50
C ASN A 361 11.41 13.32 -20.55
N GLY A 362 11.04 13.23 -21.83
CA GLY A 362 11.75 13.96 -22.89
C GLY A 362 13.23 13.59 -23.04
N GLY A 363 13.62 12.37 -22.65
CA GLY A 363 15.00 11.87 -22.70
C GLY A 363 15.78 12.01 -21.39
N VAL A 364 15.20 12.62 -20.34
CA VAL A 364 15.82 12.72 -19.01
C VAL A 364 15.48 11.46 -18.20
N ASP A 365 16.48 10.93 -17.49
CA ASP A 365 16.33 9.77 -16.61
C ASP A 365 16.16 10.20 -15.16
N TYR A 366 15.05 9.80 -14.55
CA TYR A 366 14.75 10.06 -13.15
C TYR A 366 14.72 8.78 -12.29
N THR A 367 15.18 7.64 -12.84
CA THR A 367 15.22 6.38 -12.07
C THR A 367 16.13 6.46 -10.83
N SER A 368 17.01 7.46 -10.76
CA SER A 368 17.78 7.78 -9.56
C SER A 368 16.90 8.09 -8.34
N PHE A 369 15.67 8.60 -8.54
CA PHE A 369 14.70 8.76 -7.46
C PHE A 369 14.31 7.40 -6.87
N LEU A 370 13.97 6.42 -7.71
CA LEU A 370 13.64 5.07 -7.25
C LEU A 370 14.83 4.40 -6.55
N THR A 371 16.06 4.68 -6.99
CA THR A 371 17.28 4.20 -6.32
C THR A 371 17.48 4.86 -4.95
N ALA A 372 17.19 6.16 -4.81
CA ALA A 372 17.25 6.84 -3.52
C ALA A 372 16.19 6.29 -2.54
N LEU A 373 14.98 6.05 -3.03
CA LEU A 373 13.92 5.44 -2.26
C LEU A 373 14.28 4.00 -1.83
N HIS A 374 14.88 3.22 -2.72
CA HIS A 374 15.42 1.90 -2.42
C HIS A 374 16.41 1.92 -1.25
N ALA A 375 17.38 2.84 -1.26
CA ALA A 375 18.36 2.97 -0.18
C ALA A 375 17.70 3.33 1.18
N ILE A 376 16.59 4.07 1.16
CA ILE A 376 15.80 4.38 2.36
C ILE A 376 15.09 3.12 2.88
N PHE A 377 14.53 2.28 2.00
CA PHE A 377 13.95 0.99 2.40
C PHE A 377 15.00 0.03 2.94
N GLU A 378 16.20 0.00 2.36
CA GLU A 378 17.32 -0.78 2.90
C GLU A 378 17.71 -0.32 4.31
N GLN A 379 17.76 1.00 4.56
CA GLN A 379 17.98 1.52 5.90
C GLN A 379 16.93 1.00 6.87
N GLY A 380 15.65 1.13 6.55
CA GLY A 380 14.56 0.67 7.40
C GLY A 380 14.62 -0.84 7.65
N ASN A 381 14.85 -1.65 6.60
CA ASN A 381 15.01 -3.10 6.76
C ASN A 381 16.21 -3.45 7.67
N ALA A 382 17.35 -2.76 7.52
CA ALA A 382 18.51 -2.95 8.39
C ALA A 382 18.23 -2.53 9.85
N GLN A 383 17.28 -1.63 10.07
CA GLN A 383 16.74 -1.25 11.39
C GLN A 383 15.63 -2.20 11.89
N GLY A 384 15.26 -3.19 11.10
CA GLY A 384 14.23 -4.18 11.41
C GLY A 384 12.81 -3.77 11.03
N ILE A 385 12.63 -2.62 10.42
CA ILE A 385 11.32 -2.15 9.94
C ILE A 385 10.91 -2.95 8.71
N THR A 386 9.66 -3.40 8.67
CA THR A 386 9.06 -4.07 7.51
C THR A 386 8.23 -3.07 6.72
N PHE A 387 8.48 -2.96 5.41
CA PHE A 387 7.65 -2.14 4.52
C PHE A 387 6.69 -3.01 3.73
N VAL A 388 5.45 -2.57 3.70
CA VAL A 388 4.34 -3.19 2.97
C VAL A 388 3.72 -2.14 2.06
N ALA A 389 3.41 -2.51 0.82
CA ALA A 389 2.70 -1.61 -0.09
C ALA A 389 1.67 -2.35 -0.93
N SER A 390 0.55 -1.70 -1.18
CA SER A 390 -0.45 -2.17 -2.14
C SER A 390 0.13 -2.22 -3.55
N SER A 391 -0.13 -3.30 -4.29
CA SER A 391 0.51 -3.55 -5.60
C SER A 391 -0.11 -2.77 -6.76
N GLY A 392 -1.23 -2.07 -6.51
CA GLY A 392 -1.95 -1.28 -7.50
C GLY A 392 -3.29 -1.89 -7.91
N ASP A 393 -4.14 -1.06 -8.50
CA ASP A 393 -5.52 -1.42 -8.85
C ASP A 393 -5.78 -1.44 -10.36
N ASN A 394 -4.74 -1.28 -11.16
CA ASN A 394 -4.86 -1.22 -12.62
C ASN A 394 -4.41 -2.49 -13.33
N GLY A 395 -4.48 -3.61 -12.63
CA GLY A 395 -4.09 -4.92 -13.15
C GLY A 395 -2.62 -4.99 -13.58
N GLY A 396 -2.33 -5.77 -14.60
CA GLY A 396 -0.97 -5.89 -15.16
C GLY A 396 -0.60 -4.80 -16.17
N VAL A 397 -1.39 -3.74 -16.31
CA VAL A 397 -1.20 -2.65 -17.28
C VAL A 397 -1.41 -1.25 -16.65
N PRO A 398 -0.71 -0.93 -15.55
CA PRO A 398 -0.92 0.31 -14.82
C PRO A 398 -0.36 1.54 -15.52
N CYS A 399 0.47 1.35 -16.54
CA CYS A 399 1.22 2.43 -17.15
C CYS A 399 0.51 2.97 -18.41
N LEU A 400 0.14 4.23 -18.44
CA LEU A 400 -0.24 4.89 -19.67
C LEU A 400 0.95 4.91 -20.65
N SER A 401 0.69 4.79 -21.94
CA SER A 401 1.77 4.87 -22.91
C SER A 401 2.46 6.23 -22.89
N ALA A 402 3.77 6.27 -23.09
CA ALA A 402 4.54 7.51 -23.17
C ALA A 402 4.02 8.44 -24.29
N ALA A 403 3.52 7.87 -25.39
CA ALA A 403 2.93 8.64 -26.47
C ALA A 403 1.68 9.40 -26.02
N PHE A 404 0.83 8.77 -25.22
CA PHE A 404 -0.37 9.42 -24.67
C PHE A 404 -0.02 10.46 -23.61
N VAL A 405 0.89 10.14 -22.68
CA VAL A 405 1.31 11.07 -21.61
C VAL A 405 1.92 12.34 -22.21
N ASN A 406 2.73 12.20 -23.27
CA ASN A 406 3.33 13.35 -23.96
C ASN A 406 2.35 14.11 -24.85
N ASN A 407 1.34 13.44 -25.40
CA ASN A 407 0.29 14.05 -26.22
C ASN A 407 -1.01 13.24 -26.14
N PRO A 408 -1.99 13.66 -25.33
CA PRO A 408 -3.26 12.95 -25.16
C PRO A 408 -4.07 12.73 -26.45
N SER A 409 -3.77 13.46 -27.53
CA SER A 409 -4.41 13.25 -28.83
C SER A 409 -3.97 11.96 -29.55
N ASN A 410 -2.90 11.29 -29.09
CA ASN A 410 -2.36 10.09 -29.72
C ASN A 410 -3.14 8.80 -29.40
N GLY A 411 -4.28 8.91 -28.73
CA GLY A 411 -5.04 7.75 -28.27
C GLY A 411 -4.38 7.06 -27.09
N THR A 412 -5.18 6.38 -26.29
CA THR A 412 -4.73 5.74 -25.07
C THR A 412 -4.37 4.29 -25.30
N ASN A 413 -3.14 3.96 -24.98
CA ASN A 413 -2.70 2.59 -24.81
C ASN A 413 -2.09 2.45 -23.41
N PHE A 414 -2.48 1.41 -22.71
CA PHE A 414 -1.86 1.01 -21.46
C PHE A 414 -0.68 0.07 -21.74
N GLY A 415 0.37 0.21 -20.95
CA GLY A 415 1.57 -0.62 -21.00
C GLY A 415 1.70 -1.50 -19.76
N GLU A 416 2.36 -2.64 -19.97
CA GLU A 416 2.76 -3.51 -18.88
C GLU A 416 3.75 -2.80 -17.96
N GLY A 417 3.60 -3.00 -16.67
CA GLY A 417 4.47 -2.46 -15.66
C GLY A 417 4.02 -2.83 -14.26
N VAL A 418 4.71 -2.28 -13.29
CA VAL A 418 4.38 -2.37 -11.87
C VAL A 418 4.49 -0.99 -11.26
N GLU A 419 3.98 -0.84 -10.06
CA GLU A 419 3.94 0.44 -9.38
C GLU A 419 4.98 0.50 -8.24
N SER A 420 5.62 1.65 -8.07
CA SER A 420 6.45 1.99 -6.92
C SER A 420 5.53 2.60 -5.83
N PRO A 421 5.72 2.26 -4.53
CA PRO A 421 6.87 1.58 -3.94
C PRO A 421 6.81 0.05 -3.96
N ALA A 422 5.69 -0.58 -4.33
CA ALA A 422 5.51 -2.05 -4.31
C ALA A 422 6.53 -2.80 -5.19
N SER A 423 7.10 -2.16 -6.21
CA SER A 423 8.11 -2.77 -7.08
C SER A 423 9.49 -2.93 -6.42
N ASP A 424 9.73 -2.25 -5.28
CA ASP A 424 11.02 -2.32 -4.60
C ASP A 424 11.26 -3.69 -3.95
N PRO A 425 12.46 -4.30 -4.08
CA PRO A 425 12.80 -5.57 -3.43
C PRO A 425 12.76 -5.56 -1.89
N ASN A 426 12.87 -4.39 -1.28
CA ASN A 426 12.83 -4.21 0.18
C ASN A 426 11.42 -3.92 0.71
N VAL A 427 10.43 -3.94 -0.16
CA VAL A 427 9.02 -3.75 0.15
C VAL A 427 8.27 -5.05 -0.15
N THR A 428 7.35 -5.46 0.73
CA THR A 428 6.42 -6.55 0.46
C THR A 428 5.22 -6.01 -0.31
N ALA A 429 5.07 -6.43 -1.55
CA ALA A 429 3.97 -6.04 -2.42
C ALA A 429 2.74 -6.90 -2.15
N VAL A 430 1.62 -6.28 -1.81
CA VAL A 430 0.36 -6.98 -1.52
C VAL A 430 -0.65 -6.75 -2.64
N GLY A 431 -0.96 -7.80 -3.36
CA GLY A 431 -2.02 -7.86 -4.37
C GLY A 431 -3.39 -8.12 -3.76
N GLY A 432 -4.36 -8.34 -4.62
CA GLY A 432 -5.73 -8.47 -4.16
C GLY A 432 -6.54 -9.58 -4.81
N THR A 433 -7.54 -10.03 -4.06
CA THR A 433 -8.53 -11.02 -4.48
C THR A 433 -9.94 -10.56 -4.16
N ASN A 434 -10.91 -11.30 -4.67
CA ASN A 434 -12.31 -11.23 -4.29
C ASN A 434 -12.64 -12.47 -3.46
N LEU A 435 -12.74 -12.30 -2.15
CA LEU A 435 -13.08 -13.34 -1.21
C LEU A 435 -14.58 -13.70 -1.32
N THR A 436 -14.88 -14.96 -1.18
CA THR A 436 -16.22 -15.50 -0.96
C THR A 436 -16.20 -16.37 0.28
N THR A 437 -17.04 -16.06 1.25
CA THR A 437 -17.18 -16.81 2.49
C THR A 437 -18.37 -17.77 2.43
N SER A 438 -18.37 -18.80 3.27
CA SER A 438 -19.56 -19.59 3.51
C SER A 438 -20.47 -18.86 4.51
N ALA A 439 -21.78 -18.89 4.28
CA ALA A 439 -22.74 -18.40 5.24
C ALA A 439 -23.79 -19.48 5.48
N THR A 440 -24.01 -19.81 6.74
CA THR A 440 -25.11 -20.68 7.15
C THR A 440 -26.28 -19.79 7.61
N PRO A 441 -27.49 -19.88 7.05
CA PRO A 441 -28.60 -19.07 7.46
C PRO A 441 -28.84 -19.16 8.97
N GLY A 442 -28.82 -18.02 9.66
CA GLY A 442 -29.01 -17.92 11.10
C GLY A 442 -27.79 -18.22 11.96
N VAL A 443 -26.63 -18.45 11.35
CA VAL A 443 -25.34 -18.57 12.00
C VAL A 443 -24.44 -17.46 11.45
N ASN A 444 -23.72 -16.77 12.34
CA ASN A 444 -22.69 -15.82 11.94
C ASN A 444 -21.43 -16.60 11.60
N ASP A 445 -21.28 -16.92 10.34
CA ASP A 445 -20.22 -17.76 9.82
C ASP A 445 -19.67 -17.10 8.54
N ALA A 446 -18.44 -16.61 8.60
CA ALA A 446 -17.70 -16.03 7.49
C ALA A 446 -16.52 -16.91 7.09
N ALA A 447 -16.59 -18.22 7.34
CA ALA A 447 -15.50 -19.13 7.03
C ALA A 447 -15.10 -19.06 5.55
N TYR A 448 -13.81 -19.18 5.29
CA TYR A 448 -13.22 -19.18 3.96
C TYR A 448 -13.89 -20.22 3.06
N LYS A 449 -14.27 -19.84 1.87
CA LYS A 449 -14.84 -20.75 0.88
C LYS A 449 -14.04 -20.80 -0.41
N THR A 450 -13.76 -19.65 -1.01
CA THR A 450 -12.99 -19.55 -2.26
C THR A 450 -12.62 -18.10 -2.54
N GLU A 451 -11.62 -17.92 -3.38
CA GLU A 451 -11.21 -16.62 -3.90
C GLU A 451 -11.05 -16.64 -5.42
N ASN A 452 -11.23 -15.48 -6.01
CA ASN A 452 -10.85 -15.23 -7.38
C ASN A 452 -10.14 -13.89 -7.51
N ALA A 453 -9.30 -13.73 -8.52
CA ALA A 453 -8.58 -12.50 -8.82
C ALA A 453 -9.00 -11.92 -10.17
N ASN A 454 -10.31 -11.93 -10.44
CA ASN A 454 -10.83 -11.41 -11.68
C ASN A 454 -10.82 -9.89 -11.70
N TYR A 455 -10.33 -9.30 -12.80
CA TYR A 455 -10.49 -7.85 -13.02
C TYR A 455 -11.98 -7.49 -13.15
N ASP A 456 -12.35 -6.26 -12.78
CA ASP A 456 -13.72 -5.78 -12.86
C ASP A 456 -13.99 -5.10 -14.21
N PRO A 457 -14.79 -5.71 -15.11
CA PRO A 457 -15.05 -5.18 -16.44
C PRO A 457 -15.99 -3.97 -16.44
N THR A 458 -16.61 -3.63 -15.31
CA THR A 458 -17.58 -2.55 -15.20
C THR A 458 -17.03 -1.30 -14.54
N LEU A 459 -15.80 -1.37 -14.04
CA LEU A 459 -15.04 -0.21 -13.54
C LEU A 459 -14.12 0.29 -14.65
N PRO A 460 -14.56 1.25 -15.49
CA PRO A 460 -13.73 1.73 -16.58
C PRO A 460 -12.52 2.48 -16.04
N ALA A 461 -11.37 2.24 -16.65
CA ALA A 461 -10.25 3.13 -16.45
C ALA A 461 -10.61 4.50 -17.02
N GLN A 462 -10.41 5.51 -16.22
CA GLN A 462 -10.64 6.91 -16.62
C GLN A 462 -9.37 7.70 -16.43
N TYR A 463 -9.18 8.68 -17.27
CA TYR A 463 -8.06 9.60 -17.17
C TYR A 463 -8.57 11.02 -17.15
N GLN A 464 -8.32 11.73 -16.08
CA GLN A 464 -8.68 13.13 -15.95
C GLN A 464 -7.56 13.98 -16.56
N ILE A 465 -7.86 14.67 -17.66
CA ILE A 465 -6.91 15.57 -18.33
C ILE A 465 -6.93 16.95 -17.68
N SER A 466 -8.09 17.36 -17.15
CA SER A 466 -8.28 18.64 -16.45
C SER A 466 -9.48 18.51 -15.51
N SER A 467 -9.67 19.48 -14.61
CA SER A 467 -10.82 19.51 -13.69
C SER A 467 -12.19 19.33 -14.36
N SER A 468 -12.28 19.63 -15.66
CA SER A 468 -13.53 19.54 -16.44
C SER A 468 -13.52 18.45 -17.52
N THR A 469 -12.41 17.76 -17.76
CA THR A 469 -12.28 16.82 -18.87
C THR A 469 -11.79 15.47 -18.39
N ILE A 470 -12.70 14.52 -18.33
CA ILE A 470 -12.40 13.10 -18.08
C ILE A 470 -12.50 12.39 -19.43
N VAL A 471 -11.47 11.65 -19.78
CA VAL A 471 -11.45 10.78 -20.95
C VAL A 471 -11.57 9.35 -20.47
N SER A 472 -12.60 8.65 -20.95
CA SER A 472 -12.69 7.20 -20.79
C SER A 472 -11.61 6.57 -21.66
N VAL A 473 -10.69 5.86 -21.03
CA VAL A 473 -9.56 5.28 -21.72
C VAL A 473 -9.76 3.78 -21.88
N GLY A 474 -10.35 3.43 -23.02
CA GLY A 474 -10.30 2.08 -23.54
C GLY A 474 -10.77 0.99 -22.61
N ASN A 475 -10.08 -0.11 -22.62
CA ASN A 475 -10.42 -1.31 -21.86
C ASN A 475 -10.25 -1.09 -20.36
N ASN A 476 -11.18 -1.62 -19.59
CA ASN A 476 -11.12 -1.68 -18.15
C ASN A 476 -9.81 -2.33 -17.67
N THR A 477 -9.15 -1.70 -16.73
CA THR A 477 -7.89 -2.17 -16.14
C THR A 477 -7.99 -2.49 -14.66
N TRP A 478 -9.15 -2.25 -14.00
CA TRP A 478 -9.33 -2.49 -12.57
C TRP A 478 -9.08 -3.95 -12.21
N GLY A 479 -8.19 -4.17 -11.24
CA GLY A 479 -7.85 -5.49 -10.72
C GLY A 479 -6.50 -5.46 -10.02
N SER A 480 -6.14 -6.56 -9.34
CA SER A 480 -4.87 -6.70 -8.62
C SER A 480 -3.68 -6.33 -9.50
N GLY A 481 -2.88 -5.37 -9.06
CA GLY A 481 -1.65 -4.95 -9.73
C GLY A 481 -0.60 -6.05 -9.73
N GLY A 482 0.14 -6.17 -10.82
CA GLY A 482 1.21 -7.16 -10.87
C GLY A 482 1.88 -7.29 -12.23
N GLY A 483 3.07 -7.82 -12.22
CA GLY A 483 3.92 -7.93 -13.40
C GLY A 483 5.40 -8.02 -13.03
N TYR A 484 6.25 -7.61 -13.96
CA TYR A 484 7.71 -7.57 -13.75
C TYR A 484 8.19 -6.12 -13.74
N SER A 485 8.99 -5.78 -12.72
CA SER A 485 9.70 -4.51 -12.70
C SER A 485 10.65 -4.38 -13.88
N ARG A 486 10.77 -3.17 -14.40
CA ARG A 486 11.75 -2.81 -15.43
C ARG A 486 12.94 -2.04 -14.85
N VAL A 487 12.86 -1.74 -13.56
CA VAL A 487 13.88 -0.99 -12.80
C VAL A 487 14.68 -1.94 -11.91
N PHE A 488 13.99 -2.84 -11.20
CA PHE A 488 14.62 -3.72 -10.21
C PHE A 488 14.88 -5.13 -10.77
N ALA A 489 16.07 -5.63 -10.48
CA ALA A 489 16.45 -7.01 -10.75
C ALA A 489 15.69 -7.98 -9.81
N LYS A 490 15.65 -9.27 -10.22
CA LYS A 490 15.09 -10.34 -9.40
C LYS A 490 15.91 -10.49 -8.11
N PRO A 491 15.30 -10.28 -6.93
CA PRO A 491 15.99 -10.45 -5.67
C PRO A 491 16.22 -11.93 -5.33
N ASP A 492 17.21 -12.18 -4.48
CA ASP A 492 17.65 -13.53 -4.12
C ASP A 492 16.51 -14.41 -3.54
N TYR A 493 15.64 -13.86 -2.72
CA TYR A 493 14.51 -14.60 -2.16
C TYR A 493 13.53 -15.12 -3.23
N GLN A 494 13.41 -14.45 -4.37
CA GLN A 494 12.55 -14.91 -5.47
C GLN A 494 13.11 -16.12 -6.23
N PHE A 495 14.37 -16.49 -6.02
CA PHE A 495 14.89 -17.74 -6.58
C PHE A 495 14.39 -19.00 -5.85
N LEU A 496 13.75 -18.86 -4.70
CA LEU A 496 13.11 -19.95 -3.97
C LEU A 496 11.87 -20.50 -4.68
N VAL A 497 11.25 -19.73 -5.56
CA VAL A 497 10.09 -20.14 -6.35
C VAL A 497 10.25 -19.74 -7.83
N ASP A 498 9.55 -20.44 -8.72
CA ASP A 498 9.52 -20.07 -10.13
C ASP A 498 8.54 -18.91 -10.36
N THR A 499 9.07 -17.71 -10.55
CA THR A 499 8.29 -16.51 -10.86
C THR A 499 8.08 -16.28 -12.37
N GLY A 500 8.52 -17.20 -13.21
CA GLY A 500 8.41 -17.10 -14.68
C GLY A 500 9.41 -16.18 -15.36
N ASN A 501 10.28 -15.49 -14.62
CA ASN A 501 11.36 -14.65 -15.14
C ASN A 501 12.64 -14.87 -14.33
N ALA A 502 13.79 -14.91 -15.02
CA ALA A 502 15.07 -15.21 -14.38
C ALA A 502 15.79 -13.97 -13.84
N THR A 503 15.42 -12.76 -14.28
CA THR A 503 16.24 -11.55 -14.07
C THR A 503 15.48 -10.36 -13.49
N LEU A 504 14.15 -10.36 -13.53
CA LEU A 504 13.32 -9.22 -13.13
C LEU A 504 12.56 -9.52 -11.84
N ARG A 505 12.45 -8.52 -10.98
CA ARG A 505 11.56 -8.53 -9.80
C ARG A 505 10.13 -8.79 -10.25
N ALA A 506 9.48 -9.79 -9.69
CA ALA A 506 8.08 -10.13 -9.92
C ALA A 506 7.19 -9.60 -8.77
N VAL A 507 6.05 -9.02 -9.09
CA VAL A 507 5.07 -8.39 -8.19
C VAL A 507 3.70 -9.02 -8.47
N PRO A 508 2.84 -9.23 -7.43
CA PRO A 508 3.00 -9.01 -6.00
C PRO A 508 3.74 -10.17 -5.30
N ASP A 509 3.98 -10.05 -3.99
CA ASP A 509 4.56 -11.13 -3.17
C ASP A 509 3.48 -12.02 -2.55
N VAL A 510 2.41 -11.42 -2.05
CA VAL A 510 1.22 -12.07 -1.47
C VAL A 510 -0.02 -11.33 -1.91
N ALA A 511 -1.20 -11.85 -1.58
CA ALA A 511 -2.48 -11.15 -1.76
C ALA A 511 -3.40 -11.35 -0.55
N MET A 512 -4.34 -10.43 -0.38
CA MET A 512 -5.44 -10.49 0.57
C MET A 512 -6.73 -9.99 -0.11
N GLN A 513 -7.84 -9.88 0.63
CA GLN A 513 -9.09 -9.34 0.11
C GLN A 513 -8.93 -7.88 -0.37
N MET A 514 -9.22 -7.63 -1.65
CA MET A 514 -9.29 -6.25 -2.19
C MET A 514 -10.70 -5.81 -2.57
N GLY A 515 -11.57 -6.77 -2.81
CA GLY A 515 -12.88 -6.49 -3.36
C GLY A 515 -12.92 -6.31 -4.88
N GLY A 516 -14.14 -6.23 -5.41
CA GLY A 516 -14.40 -6.14 -6.83
C GLY A 516 -15.49 -7.11 -7.26
N CYS A 517 -15.36 -7.70 -8.43
CA CYS A 517 -16.37 -8.60 -9.00
C CYS A 517 -16.28 -10.04 -8.44
N PRO A 518 -17.16 -10.48 -7.54
CA PRO A 518 -17.08 -11.79 -6.89
C PRO A 518 -17.50 -12.97 -7.76
N GLY A 519 -17.93 -12.76 -8.97
CA GLY A 519 -18.57 -13.80 -9.77
C GLY A 519 -17.67 -14.50 -10.78
N ASN A 520 -18.08 -15.67 -11.16
CA ASN A 520 -17.64 -16.68 -12.13
C ASN A 520 -16.59 -16.30 -13.18
N ALA A 521 -15.78 -17.30 -13.55
CA ALA A 521 -14.66 -17.25 -14.50
C ALA A 521 -14.98 -16.77 -15.93
N ASP A 522 -16.24 -16.68 -16.31
CA ASP A 522 -16.68 -16.14 -17.60
C ASP A 522 -17.17 -14.70 -17.43
N LEU A 523 -16.22 -13.79 -17.29
CA LEU A 523 -16.48 -12.36 -17.20
C LEU A 523 -16.98 -11.82 -18.55
N THR A 524 -18.26 -11.92 -18.78
CA THR A 524 -18.93 -10.97 -19.67
C THR A 524 -19.27 -9.73 -18.84
N ALA A 525 -19.17 -8.55 -19.43
CA ALA A 525 -19.49 -7.27 -18.77
C ALA A 525 -20.86 -7.23 -18.05
N GLN A 526 -21.73 -8.15 -18.36
CA GLN A 526 -23.06 -8.30 -17.75
C GLN A 526 -23.03 -8.92 -16.35
N ASN A 527 -22.02 -9.70 -15.98
CA ASN A 527 -22.03 -10.48 -14.73
C ASN A 527 -21.73 -9.63 -13.48
N CYS A 528 -21.14 -8.43 -13.63
CA CYS A 528 -20.87 -7.55 -12.52
C CYS A 528 -21.80 -6.32 -12.45
N VAL A 529 -22.61 -6.05 -13.48
CA VAL A 529 -23.53 -4.90 -13.51
C VAL A 529 -24.62 -5.01 -12.45
N ASP A 530 -25.12 -6.23 -12.25
CA ASP A 530 -26.27 -6.51 -11.37
C ASP A 530 -25.89 -7.23 -10.06
N LEU A 531 -24.61 -7.59 -9.87
CA LEU A 531 -24.15 -8.24 -8.64
C LEU A 531 -23.48 -7.23 -7.71
N PRO A 532 -23.72 -7.34 -6.39
CA PRO A 532 -22.96 -6.55 -5.43
C PRO A 532 -21.47 -6.92 -5.54
N ARG A 533 -20.61 -5.92 -5.54
CA ARG A 533 -19.16 -6.12 -5.45
C ARG A 533 -18.79 -6.55 -4.06
N SER A 534 -17.82 -7.43 -3.95
CA SER A 534 -17.11 -7.66 -2.72
C SER A 534 -16.39 -6.38 -2.31
N ALA A 535 -16.48 -5.97 -1.05
CA ALA A 535 -15.92 -4.70 -0.56
C ALA A 535 -15.68 -4.74 0.94
N SER A 536 -14.75 -3.92 1.41
CA SER A 536 -14.56 -3.65 2.84
C SER A 536 -15.50 -2.54 3.30
N ILE A 537 -16.10 -2.70 4.48
CA ILE A 537 -16.95 -1.69 5.12
C ILE A 537 -16.05 -0.84 6.02
N VAL A 538 -16.02 0.46 5.74
CA VAL A 538 -15.17 1.44 6.41
C VAL A 538 -15.99 2.67 6.80
N TRP A 539 -15.77 3.22 7.97
CA TRP A 539 -16.38 4.48 8.40
C TRP A 539 -15.52 5.66 7.94
N VAL A 540 -16.14 6.61 7.24
CA VAL A 540 -15.50 7.83 6.73
C VAL A 540 -16.38 9.03 7.03
N GLY A 541 -15.91 9.95 7.88
CA GLY A 541 -16.68 11.13 8.27
C GLY A 541 -18.02 10.81 8.93
N GLY A 542 -18.06 9.77 9.76
CA GLY A 542 -19.26 9.33 10.47
C GLY A 542 -20.27 8.55 9.62
N GLN A 543 -19.89 8.15 8.40
CA GLN A 543 -20.73 7.35 7.49
C GLN A 543 -20.01 6.07 7.08
N PRO A 544 -20.72 4.92 7.07
CA PRO A 544 -20.15 3.68 6.56
C PRO A 544 -20.10 3.75 5.02
N GLU A 545 -18.94 3.43 4.45
CA GLU A 545 -18.71 3.36 3.02
C GLU A 545 -18.22 1.97 2.62
N LEU A 546 -18.42 1.62 1.34
CA LEU A 546 -17.89 0.40 0.74
C LEU A 546 -16.67 0.77 -0.08
N LEU A 547 -15.51 0.29 0.35
CA LEU A 547 -14.23 0.54 -0.32
C LEU A 547 -13.68 -0.76 -0.91
N ILE A 548 -13.05 -0.62 -2.08
CA ILE A 548 -12.39 -1.70 -2.82
C ILE A 548 -10.99 -1.23 -3.21
N GLY A 549 -10.06 -2.15 -3.36
CA GLY A 549 -8.70 -1.88 -3.82
C GLY A 549 -7.66 -2.70 -3.07
N THR A 550 -6.46 -2.77 -3.62
CA THR A 550 -5.31 -3.40 -2.94
C THR A 550 -4.90 -2.63 -1.68
N SER A 551 -5.45 -1.42 -1.50
CA SER A 551 -5.43 -0.65 -0.27
C SER A 551 -6.17 -1.30 0.91
N SER A 552 -7.10 -2.21 0.66
CA SER A 552 -7.68 -3.03 1.73
C SER A 552 -6.70 -4.15 2.13
N SER A 553 -6.01 -4.72 1.14
CA SER A 553 -5.14 -5.87 1.32
C SER A 553 -3.84 -5.54 2.07
N ALA A 554 -3.20 -4.41 1.76
CA ALA A 554 -1.91 -4.05 2.33
C ALA A 554 -1.97 -3.80 3.85
N PRO A 555 -2.88 -2.96 4.38
CA PRO A 555 -3.00 -2.75 5.82
C PRO A 555 -3.51 -4.00 6.56
N GLU A 556 -4.35 -4.83 5.95
CA GLU A 556 -4.74 -6.12 6.51
C GLU A 556 -3.50 -7.01 6.71
N PHE A 557 -2.63 -7.12 5.71
CA PHE A 557 -1.38 -7.85 5.83
C PHE A 557 -0.42 -7.21 6.85
N ALA A 558 -0.35 -5.88 6.96
CA ALA A 558 0.42 -5.20 8.00
C ALA A 558 -0.08 -5.57 9.40
N GLY A 559 -1.40 -5.70 9.59
CA GLY A 559 -1.99 -6.21 10.82
C GLY A 559 -1.57 -7.66 11.12
N VAL A 560 -1.55 -8.55 10.12
CA VAL A 560 -1.02 -9.93 10.28
C VAL A 560 0.44 -9.91 10.74
N LEU A 561 1.26 -9.02 10.18
CA LEU A 561 2.65 -8.87 10.61
C LEU A 561 2.77 -8.33 12.04
N ALA A 562 1.83 -7.47 12.48
CA ALA A 562 1.79 -7.03 13.88
C ALA A 562 1.52 -8.19 14.85
N LEU A 563 0.68 -9.17 14.46
CA LEU A 563 0.53 -10.42 15.21
C LEU A 563 1.86 -11.21 15.25
N ALA A 564 2.60 -11.23 14.14
CA ALA A 564 3.92 -11.89 14.08
C ALA A 564 4.94 -11.17 14.98
N VAL A 565 4.95 -9.83 15.03
CA VAL A 565 5.81 -9.06 15.96
C VAL A 565 5.52 -9.41 17.42
N GLU A 566 4.23 -9.50 17.81
CA GLU A 566 3.84 -9.94 19.16
C GLU A 566 4.36 -11.36 19.46
N LEU A 567 4.18 -12.30 18.53
CA LEU A 567 4.59 -13.69 18.69
C LEU A 567 6.10 -13.88 18.77
N THR A 568 6.86 -13.12 17.99
CA THR A 568 8.33 -13.19 17.96
C THR A 568 8.99 -12.32 19.03
N GLY A 569 8.24 -11.38 19.61
CA GLY A 569 8.72 -10.42 20.60
C GLY A 569 9.64 -9.36 20.02
N GLY A 570 9.58 -9.09 18.70
CA GLY A 570 10.44 -8.09 18.05
C GLY A 570 10.19 -7.90 16.56
N ARG A 571 10.93 -6.97 15.98
CA ARG A 571 10.87 -6.59 14.56
C ARG A 571 11.19 -7.75 13.63
N LEU A 572 10.72 -7.66 12.38
CA LEU A 572 10.81 -8.74 11.39
C LEU A 572 11.77 -8.39 10.22
N GLY A 573 12.02 -7.11 9.95
CA GLY A 573 12.82 -6.67 8.80
C GLY A 573 12.17 -7.01 7.46
N ASN A 574 12.97 -7.42 6.47
CA ASN A 574 12.45 -7.80 5.15
C ASN A 574 11.76 -9.17 5.19
N THR A 575 10.43 -9.18 5.31
CA THR A 575 9.62 -10.40 5.43
C THR A 575 9.49 -11.20 4.14
N ASN A 576 9.94 -10.68 3.00
CA ASN A 576 9.88 -11.43 1.74
C ASN A 576 10.69 -12.75 1.81
N TRP A 577 11.78 -12.79 2.57
CA TRP A 577 12.52 -14.03 2.78
C TRP A 577 11.65 -15.12 3.43
N LEU A 578 10.88 -14.78 4.46
CA LEU A 578 9.96 -15.71 5.11
C LEU A 578 8.86 -16.18 4.16
N ILE A 579 8.22 -15.24 3.45
CA ILE A 579 7.14 -15.51 2.51
C ILE A 579 7.58 -16.51 1.43
N TYR A 580 8.72 -16.25 0.78
CA TYR A 580 9.20 -17.13 -0.29
C TYR A 580 9.75 -18.47 0.22
N LEU A 581 10.31 -18.51 1.44
CA LEU A 581 10.71 -19.75 2.08
C LEU A 581 9.49 -20.63 2.40
N GLN A 582 8.44 -20.09 3.01
CA GLN A 582 7.21 -20.81 3.29
C GLN A 582 6.54 -21.30 2.00
N SER A 583 6.52 -20.48 0.96
CA SER A 583 6.03 -20.86 -0.35
C SER A 583 6.80 -22.04 -0.95
N HIS A 584 8.12 -22.02 -0.84
CA HIS A 584 8.97 -23.14 -1.25
C HIS A 584 8.69 -24.42 -0.45
N LEU A 585 8.60 -24.30 0.88
CA LEU A 585 8.28 -25.43 1.77
C LEU A 585 6.90 -26.02 1.47
N GLN A 586 5.88 -25.19 1.23
CA GLN A 586 4.56 -25.68 0.83
C GLN A 586 4.61 -26.45 -0.50
N THR A 587 5.39 -25.99 -1.46
CA THR A 587 5.56 -26.69 -2.74
C THR A 587 6.23 -28.06 -2.55
N LEU A 588 7.32 -28.13 -1.77
CA LEU A 588 7.99 -29.38 -1.42
C LEU A 588 7.08 -30.33 -0.66
N ALA A 589 6.28 -29.81 0.28
CA ALA A 589 5.31 -30.62 1.04
C ALA A 589 4.24 -31.23 0.13
N GLY A 590 3.72 -30.48 -0.83
CA GLY A 590 2.78 -30.96 -1.86
C GLY A 590 3.37 -32.09 -2.70
N ASP A 591 4.61 -31.95 -3.16
CA ASP A 591 5.33 -32.98 -3.92
C ASP A 591 5.54 -34.27 -3.10
N LEU A 592 5.76 -34.12 -1.80
CA LEU A 592 5.99 -35.23 -0.86
C LEU A 592 4.68 -35.79 -0.25
N LYS A 593 3.52 -35.19 -0.60
CA LYS A 593 2.21 -35.50 -0.01
C LYS A 593 2.22 -35.43 1.53
N ALA A 594 2.87 -34.38 2.04
CA ALA A 594 2.96 -34.10 3.47
C ALA A 594 1.60 -33.60 4.03
N PRO A 595 1.41 -33.55 5.37
CA PRO A 595 0.17 -33.08 5.99
C PRO A 595 -0.19 -31.64 5.61
N ALA A 596 -1.48 -31.32 5.64
CA ALA A 596 -2.05 -30.00 5.34
C ALA A 596 -1.52 -28.85 6.26
N SER A 597 -0.85 -29.18 7.37
CA SER A 597 -0.22 -28.20 8.28
C SER A 597 0.87 -27.34 7.64
N LEU A 598 1.28 -27.64 6.40
CA LEU A 598 2.24 -26.85 5.61
C LEU A 598 1.56 -26.03 4.49
N GLU A 599 0.26 -25.85 4.55
CA GLU A 599 -0.48 -24.99 3.62
C GLU A 599 -0.50 -23.54 4.16
N PHE A 600 0.56 -22.79 3.92
CA PHE A 600 0.70 -21.39 4.35
C PHE A 600 -0.13 -20.43 3.50
N PHE A 601 -0.42 -20.83 2.26
CA PHE A 601 -1.08 -19.99 1.25
C PHE A 601 -2.21 -20.75 0.57
N HIS A 602 -3.34 -20.09 0.40
CA HIS A 602 -4.41 -20.55 -0.50
C HIS A 602 -3.96 -20.31 -1.95
N ARG A 603 -3.76 -21.38 -2.72
CA ARG A 603 -3.26 -21.34 -4.10
C ARG A 603 -4.29 -21.73 -5.15
N TYR A 604 -5.46 -22.23 -4.72
CA TYR A 604 -6.54 -22.62 -5.65
C TYR A 604 -7.42 -21.43 -6.04
N ILE A 605 -6.76 -20.30 -6.29
CA ILE A 605 -7.36 -19.05 -6.76
C ILE A 605 -7.51 -19.11 -8.28
N THR A 606 -8.61 -18.56 -8.80
CA THR A 606 -8.86 -18.44 -10.24
C THR A 606 -8.90 -16.97 -10.66
N GLY A 607 -8.83 -16.71 -11.96
CA GLY A 607 -9.03 -15.36 -12.50
C GLY A 607 -7.86 -14.81 -13.28
N ASN A 608 -7.93 -13.53 -13.56
CA ASN A 608 -6.90 -12.77 -14.27
C ASN A 608 -7.04 -11.27 -13.97
N ASN A 609 -5.95 -10.53 -14.10
CA ASN A 609 -5.89 -9.09 -13.87
C ASN A 609 -5.86 -8.29 -15.19
N ASN A 610 -6.57 -8.74 -16.20
CA ASN A 610 -6.58 -8.17 -17.55
C ASN A 610 -5.28 -8.36 -18.37
N ARG A 611 -4.20 -8.85 -17.77
CA ARG A 611 -2.94 -9.15 -18.48
C ARG A 611 -2.41 -10.53 -18.17
N TYR A 612 -2.34 -10.88 -16.90
CA TYR A 612 -1.81 -12.14 -16.40
C TYR A 612 -2.94 -13.01 -15.86
N LYS A 613 -2.79 -14.32 -15.96
CA LYS A 613 -3.78 -15.30 -15.51
C LYS A 613 -3.23 -16.09 -14.33
N VAL A 614 -4.08 -16.31 -13.34
CA VAL A 614 -3.80 -17.24 -12.25
C VAL A 614 -3.97 -18.67 -12.75
N VAL A 615 -3.01 -19.53 -12.46
CA VAL A 615 -3.12 -20.97 -12.64
C VAL A 615 -3.29 -21.61 -11.26
N PRO A 616 -4.48 -22.17 -10.95
CA PRO A 616 -4.74 -22.73 -9.64
C PRO A 616 -3.73 -23.80 -9.24
N GLY A 617 -3.22 -23.71 -8.00
CA GLY A 617 -2.23 -24.62 -7.44
C GLY A 617 -0.77 -24.30 -7.79
N GLN A 618 -0.50 -23.31 -8.65
CA GLN A 618 0.87 -22.82 -8.86
C GLN A 618 1.45 -22.15 -7.62
N ALA A 619 2.76 -22.29 -7.42
CA ALA A 619 3.47 -21.69 -6.30
C ALA A 619 3.48 -20.16 -6.35
N TYR A 620 3.48 -19.57 -7.55
CA TYR A 620 3.53 -18.13 -7.74
C TYR A 620 2.70 -17.68 -8.95
N SER A 621 2.13 -16.49 -8.87
CA SER A 621 1.39 -15.83 -9.95
C SER A 621 1.64 -14.33 -9.96
N LEU A 622 1.77 -13.73 -11.15
CA LEU A 622 1.86 -12.27 -11.32
C LEU A 622 0.54 -11.52 -11.01
N VAL A 623 -0.42 -12.18 -10.39
CA VAL A 623 -1.73 -11.59 -9.99
C VAL A 623 -1.89 -11.61 -8.48
N VAL A 624 -1.51 -12.72 -7.83
CA VAL A 624 -1.74 -12.95 -6.40
C VAL A 624 -0.46 -13.35 -5.64
N GLY A 625 0.70 -13.21 -6.26
CA GLY A 625 1.97 -13.61 -5.66
C GLY A 625 2.01 -15.09 -5.30
N ASN A 626 2.42 -15.40 -4.08
CA ASN A 626 2.46 -16.76 -3.53
C ASN A 626 1.07 -17.30 -3.13
N GLY A 627 0.02 -16.46 -3.22
CA GLY A 627 -1.37 -16.74 -2.83
C GLY A 627 -1.86 -15.84 -1.72
N THR A 628 -3.07 -16.07 -1.23
CA THR A 628 -3.60 -15.44 -0.01
C THR A 628 -3.27 -16.29 1.21
N LEU A 629 -3.28 -15.70 2.40
CA LEU A 629 -2.76 -16.35 3.59
C LEU A 629 -3.79 -17.30 4.25
N ASP A 630 -3.35 -18.49 4.67
CA ASP A 630 -3.83 -19.12 5.88
C ASP A 630 -3.00 -18.52 7.04
N VAL A 631 -3.55 -17.55 7.73
CA VAL A 631 -2.79 -16.76 8.71
C VAL A 631 -2.31 -17.62 9.87
N LYS A 632 -3.11 -18.58 10.31
CA LYS A 632 -2.74 -19.50 11.38
C LYS A 632 -1.51 -20.34 11.01
N ALA A 633 -1.48 -20.87 9.80
CA ALA A 633 -0.33 -21.61 9.29
C ALA A 633 0.87 -20.68 9.05
N PHE A 634 0.63 -19.51 8.44
CA PHE A 634 1.67 -18.51 8.18
C PHE A 634 2.41 -18.07 9.45
N LEU A 635 1.70 -17.89 10.55
CA LEU A 635 2.24 -17.52 11.86
C LEU A 635 2.88 -18.74 12.61
N GLY A 636 2.84 -19.93 12.02
CA GLY A 636 3.41 -21.15 12.62
C GLY A 636 2.56 -21.76 13.74
N LEU A 637 1.34 -21.28 13.95
CA LEU A 637 0.46 -21.74 15.05
C LEU A 637 -0.14 -23.12 14.79
N SER A 638 -0.17 -23.59 13.54
CA SER A 638 -0.61 -24.93 13.17
C SER A 638 0.34 -26.06 13.60
N PHE A 639 1.57 -25.72 14.02
CA PHE A 639 2.59 -26.68 14.45
C PHE A 639 2.67 -26.86 15.98
N ALA A 640 1.96 -26.03 16.74
CA ALA A 640 1.97 -26.13 18.20
C ALA A 640 1.17 -27.38 18.64
N ASP A 641 1.82 -28.55 18.66
CA ASP A 641 1.29 -29.73 19.37
C ASP A 641 1.26 -29.37 20.86
N PRO A 642 0.08 -29.35 21.52
CA PRO A 642 -0.03 -29.02 22.94
C PRO A 642 0.80 -29.97 23.84
N SER A 643 1.19 -31.15 23.35
CA SER A 643 2.04 -32.08 24.10
C SER A 643 3.51 -31.63 24.16
N VAL A 644 3.99 -30.78 23.24
CA VAL A 644 5.38 -30.28 23.20
C VAL A 644 5.55 -29.04 24.07
N ALA A 645 4.54 -28.22 24.18
CA ALA A 645 4.55 -27.00 25.03
C ALA A 645 4.64 -27.36 26.55
N ALA A 646 4.12 -28.51 26.95
CA ALA A 646 4.19 -28.98 28.34
C ALA A 646 5.57 -29.55 28.74
N ALA A 647 6.45 -29.86 27.77
CA ALA A 647 7.75 -30.48 28.03
C ALA A 647 8.91 -29.48 28.24
N GLY A 648 8.66 -28.17 27.97
CA GLY A 648 9.70 -27.13 27.99
C GLY A 648 9.71 -26.18 29.21
N ALA A 649 8.80 -26.30 30.14
CA ALA A 649 8.84 -25.51 31.37
C ALA A 649 9.90 -26.07 32.32
N PRO A 650 10.97 -25.34 32.68
CA PRO A 650 11.90 -25.80 33.71
C PRO A 650 11.17 -25.88 35.05
N ASP A 651 11.20 -27.06 35.61
CA ASP A 651 10.66 -27.38 36.93
C ASP A 651 11.42 -26.56 38.01
N THR A 652 10.87 -25.42 38.40
CA THR A 652 11.34 -24.66 39.56
C THR A 652 10.62 -25.16 40.81
N ALA A 653 10.84 -26.44 41.14
CA ALA A 653 10.41 -26.99 42.40
C ALA A 653 11.61 -27.30 43.28
N SER A 654 11.68 -26.57 44.36
CA SER A 654 12.16 -26.99 45.69
C SER A 654 13.65 -27.28 45.84
N ASN A 655 14.28 -26.43 46.62
CA ASN A 655 15.24 -26.94 47.60
C ASN A 655 14.87 -26.45 49.01
N PRO A 656 15.05 -27.33 50.03
CA PRO A 656 14.54 -27.15 51.38
C PRO A 656 15.26 -26.08 52.20
#